data_a51eba36ae0aff2ebc43546c65c956a6
#
_entry.id   a51eba36ae0aff2ebc43546c65c956a6
#
_cell.length_a   1.000
_cell.length_b   1.000
_cell.length_c   1.000
_cell.angle_alpha   90.00
_cell.angle_beta   90.00
_cell.angle_gamma   90.00
#
_symmetry.space_group_name_H-M   'P 1'
#
loop_
_entity.id
_entity.type
_entity.pdbx_description
1 polymer ?
#
loop_
_entity_poly.entity_id
_entity_poly.type
_entity_poly.pdbx_seq_one_letter_code
_entity_poly.pdbx_strand_id
1 'polypeptide(L)'
;MLLHRALSSTLTRFSYSFLKSASLRQFVSQSRTPAQKIASAPTQKIASAPTQKIASALTPKIASAPILPLIVPTADISTSATVLMAQDEVTESLSKMEISPIYTSDKNGSDEKGEGTEDSPFKTPLQAMRHWGKTPFPTIFVDSKVEGEQFSVISQAQMKKLTKVYQREANKTDNKAKKEAEEAAKRAANLEESKSITISEDPSLPTATASKITNLEQYRGQRVKVYGWVHRLRRQGKNMAFVVLRDGTGFLQCILSDNLCKTYEALLLATESSVQIFGTLKEVPEGKNAPGGHELAADYWEIVGRSPAGGIDNVLNVESNSDVMYQNRHLWIRGENMSKILKVRHATIKAFRDHYYDRDYVEVTPPTMVQCQVEGGSTLFKFDYFGEEAYLTQSSQLYLETCIPALGNVYCIAQSYRAESSHTRRHLSEFTHIEGELPFITFEQLLQALEDLVCDTAERIMTSKHSQLVLDINPNFKVPQRPFKRMDYRDALQYCKEHDIKKEDGTHFEFGDDIPEAPERKMTDMIGEPILLCRFPKAMKSFYMQPDLADPIVTESVDLLLPNVGEIIGGSMRIYDEKELDAGFKREGISPDNYYWYVDQRKYGTTPHGGYGLGLERYLMWLLNSNNVRETCLYPRTADRCKP
;
A
#
# COMPACT_ATOMS: atom_id res chain seq x y z
N MET A 1 -26.88 32.61 -51.75
CA MET A 1 -28.27 33.06 -51.89
C MET A 1 -28.86 32.85 -50.50
N LEU A 2 -28.92 33.91 -49.71
CA LEU A 2 -30.04 34.76 -49.45
C LEU A 2 -31.15 34.00 -48.73
N LEU A 3 -31.69 34.37 -47.64
CA LEU A 3 -31.82 35.56 -46.79
C LEU A 3 -32.59 35.16 -45.54
N HIS A 4 -32.19 35.69 -44.48
CA HIS A 4 -32.81 36.69 -43.59
C HIS A 4 -33.78 36.18 -42.52
N ARG A 5 -33.37 36.44 -41.26
CA ARG A 5 -33.93 37.51 -40.36
C ARG A 5 -35.36 37.22 -39.85
N ALA A 6 -35.72 37.50 -38.70
CA ALA A 6 -35.27 38.29 -37.53
C ALA A 6 -36.35 38.25 -36.46
N LEU A 7 -35.95 38.69 -35.26
CA LEU A 7 -36.78 39.44 -34.27
C LEU A 7 -37.75 38.59 -33.41
N SER A 8 -37.95 38.82 -32.19
CA SER A 8 -37.42 39.71 -31.13
C SER A 8 -38.15 39.39 -29.82
N SER A 9 -37.40 39.47 -28.77
CA SER A 9 -37.73 40.05 -27.46
C SER A 9 -39.15 39.99 -26.92
N THR A 10 -39.29 39.52 -25.67
CA THR A 10 -39.83 40.43 -24.63
C THR A 10 -39.46 39.90 -23.24
N LEU A 11 -38.78 40.73 -22.51
CA LEU A 11 -38.58 40.72 -21.07
C LEU A 11 -39.92 40.82 -20.35
N THR A 12 -40.10 40.16 -19.23
CA THR A 12 -40.72 40.82 -18.07
C THR A 12 -40.14 40.28 -16.78
N ARG A 13 -39.36 41.14 -16.14
CA ARG A 13 -39.05 41.12 -14.72
C ARG A 13 -40.32 41.35 -13.92
N PHE A 14 -40.46 40.63 -12.82
CA PHE A 14 -41.12 41.19 -11.64
C PHE A 14 -40.29 40.90 -10.41
N SER A 15 -39.89 42.00 -9.82
CA SER A 15 -39.14 42.11 -8.57
C SER A 15 -40.09 42.52 -7.45
N TYR A 16 -39.71 42.10 -6.23
CA TYR A 16 -39.96 42.78 -4.94
C TYR A 16 -41.42 42.88 -4.47
N SER A 17 -41.75 42.78 -3.25
CA SER A 17 -41.07 43.10 -1.96
C SER A 17 -42.04 42.86 -0.80
N PHE A 18 -41.44 42.76 0.40
CA PHE A 18 -41.98 43.16 1.70
C PHE A 18 -43.17 42.41 2.33
N LEU A 19 -42.95 41.82 3.47
CA LEU A 19 -43.32 42.45 4.76
C LEU A 19 -42.72 41.70 5.96
N LYS A 20 -42.06 42.49 6.77
CA LYS A 20 -41.64 42.25 8.12
C LYS A 20 -42.83 42.29 9.08
N SER A 21 -42.60 41.60 10.23
CA SER A 21 -43.09 41.89 11.59
C SER A 21 -44.41 41.24 12.03
N ALA A 22 -44.34 40.50 13.06
CA ALA A 22 -44.85 40.79 14.38
C ALA A 22 -44.88 39.54 15.24
N SER A 23 -44.10 39.60 16.27
CA SER A 23 -44.25 39.08 17.63
C SER A 23 -45.67 38.71 18.06
N LEU A 24 -45.80 37.63 18.85
CA LEU A 24 -46.45 37.58 20.17
C LEU A 24 -46.33 36.17 20.71
N ARG A 25 -45.61 36.00 21.72
CA ARG A 25 -45.84 35.71 23.15
C ARG A 25 -47.16 35.05 23.52
N GLN A 26 -46.97 34.04 24.37
CA GLN A 26 -47.83 33.52 25.42
C GLN A 26 -48.87 32.46 25.02
N PHE A 27 -48.58 31.23 25.47
CA PHE A 27 -49.48 30.56 26.46
C PHE A 27 -48.64 29.58 27.31
N VAL A 28 -48.41 29.98 28.57
CA VAL A 28 -48.04 29.15 29.69
C VAL A 28 -49.32 28.86 30.46
N SER A 29 -49.65 27.60 30.69
CA SER A 29 -50.31 27.17 31.94
C SER A 29 -50.32 25.64 32.05
N GLN A 30 -49.52 25.12 32.94
CA GLN A 30 -49.89 24.41 34.15
C GLN A 30 -50.47 22.98 33.96
N SER A 31 -49.63 22.00 34.36
CA SER A 31 -50.08 21.02 35.36
C SER A 31 -48.85 20.48 36.09
N ARG A 32 -48.88 20.64 37.39
CA ARG A 32 -47.88 20.19 38.39
C ARG A 32 -48.15 18.70 38.78
N THR A 33 -47.07 17.95 38.84
CA THR A 33 -46.56 16.95 39.78
C THR A 33 -47.52 16.02 40.58
N PRO A 34 -47.07 14.85 41.10
CA PRO A 34 -46.01 14.85 42.10
C PRO A 34 -44.94 13.75 41.98
N ALA A 35 -43.81 14.05 42.62
CA ALA A 35 -42.67 13.20 42.87
C ALA A 35 -43.00 12.08 43.86
N GLN A 36 -42.53 10.86 43.58
CA GLN A 36 -42.34 9.83 44.60
C GLN A 36 -40.85 9.60 44.83
N LYS A 37 -40.50 9.78 46.10
CA LYS A 37 -39.22 9.41 46.72
C LYS A 37 -39.01 7.90 46.63
N ILE A 38 -37.87 7.46 46.13
CA ILE A 38 -37.34 6.13 46.48
C ILE A 38 -35.98 6.34 47.14
N ALA A 39 -35.89 5.67 48.28
CA ALA A 39 -34.85 5.77 49.30
C ALA A 39 -33.49 5.23 48.82
N SER A 40 -32.47 5.84 49.37
CA SER A 40 -31.07 5.39 49.40
C SER A 40 -30.91 4.08 50.17
N ALA A 41 -30.18 3.12 49.66
CA ALA A 41 -29.64 1.99 50.39
C ALA A 41 -28.11 1.91 50.17
N PRO A 42 -27.34 1.34 51.07
CA PRO A 42 -26.01 1.83 51.43
C PRO A 42 -24.85 1.15 50.69
N THR A 43 -23.78 1.88 50.53
CA THR A 43 -22.42 1.48 50.13
C THR A 43 -21.90 0.32 51.00
N GLN A 44 -21.67 -0.85 50.43
CA GLN A 44 -20.82 -1.88 51.05
C GLN A 44 -19.37 -1.72 50.51
N LYS A 45 -18.48 -1.47 51.48
CA LYS A 45 -17.03 -1.59 51.34
C LYS A 45 -16.69 -3.06 51.11
N ILE A 46 -15.98 -3.36 50.00
CA ILE A 46 -15.29 -4.64 49.85
C ILE A 46 -13.82 -4.41 50.17
N ALA A 47 -13.39 -5.17 51.18
CA ALA A 47 -12.06 -5.17 51.74
C ALA A 47 -11.03 -5.81 50.78
N SER A 48 -9.84 -5.26 50.82
CA SER A 48 -8.61 -5.81 50.27
C SER A 48 -8.22 -7.13 50.95
N ALA A 49 -7.87 -8.13 50.15
CA ALA A 49 -7.14 -9.31 50.61
C ALA A 49 -6.01 -9.68 49.62
N PRO A 50 -4.97 -10.38 50.03
CA PRO A 50 -3.60 -10.05 49.69
C PRO A 50 -3.00 -10.90 48.58
N THR A 51 -1.99 -10.30 47.92
CA THR A 51 -1.03 -10.88 46.98
C THR A 51 -0.39 -12.17 47.54
N GLN A 52 -0.57 -13.31 46.86
CA GLN A 52 0.35 -14.44 47.00
C GLN A 52 1.17 -14.62 45.72
N LYS A 53 2.49 -14.66 45.95
CA LYS A 53 3.56 -14.98 45.05
C LYS A 53 3.41 -16.39 44.47
N ILE A 54 3.53 -16.55 43.15
CA ILE A 54 4.08 -17.76 42.56
C ILE A 54 5.19 -17.30 41.59
N ALA A 55 6.42 -17.60 41.98
CA ALA A 55 7.62 -17.47 41.17
C ALA A 55 8.04 -18.86 40.68
N SER A 56 8.70 -18.86 39.53
CA SER A 56 9.53 -19.89 38.86
C SER A 56 8.86 -20.47 37.62
N ALA A 57 9.49 -20.56 36.46
CA ALA A 57 10.88 -20.66 36.07
C ALA A 57 10.98 -20.56 34.53
N LEU A 58 12.13 -20.16 34.08
CA LEU A 58 12.80 -20.41 32.79
C LEU A 58 13.13 -19.15 31.98
N THR A 59 14.29 -18.59 32.31
CA THR A 59 15.10 -17.75 31.42
C THR A 59 16.40 -18.48 31.09
N PRO A 60 16.86 -18.51 29.82
CA PRO A 60 18.26 -18.88 29.54
C PRO A 60 19.16 -17.64 29.70
N LYS A 61 20.22 -17.83 30.47
CA LYS A 61 21.29 -16.87 30.70
C LYS A 61 22.04 -16.57 29.40
N ILE A 62 22.15 -15.30 29.04
CA ILE A 62 23.23 -14.79 28.21
C ILE A 62 24.16 -14.02 29.16
N ALA A 63 25.39 -14.52 29.31
CA ALA A 63 26.42 -13.93 30.12
C ALA A 63 26.96 -12.66 29.44
N SER A 64 26.81 -11.53 30.08
CA SER A 64 27.55 -10.30 29.76
C SER A 64 28.82 -10.28 30.60
N ALA A 65 29.99 -10.29 29.96
CA ALA A 65 31.27 -10.02 30.58
C ALA A 65 31.49 -8.51 30.80
N PRO A 66 32.08 -8.09 31.91
CA PRO A 66 32.32 -6.69 32.21
C PRO A 66 33.52 -6.15 31.44
N ILE A 67 33.37 -4.97 30.86
CA ILE A 67 34.44 -4.17 30.28
C ILE A 67 35.19 -3.50 31.43
N LEU A 68 36.44 -3.88 31.63
CA LEU A 68 37.41 -3.19 32.50
C LEU A 68 38.11 -2.09 31.69
N PRO A 69 38.35 -0.90 32.25
CA PRO A 69 39.11 0.14 31.58
C PRO A 69 40.61 -0.15 31.61
N LEU A 70 41.25 -0.12 30.44
CA LEU A 70 42.72 -0.18 30.33
C LEU A 70 43.30 1.14 30.83
N ILE A 71 43.99 1.04 31.96
CA ILE A 71 44.91 2.08 32.44
C ILE A 71 46.24 1.86 31.73
N VAL A 72 46.68 2.84 30.96
CA VAL A 72 48.03 2.86 30.35
C VAL A 72 48.98 3.49 31.36
N PRO A 73 50.03 2.78 31.82
CA PRO A 73 51.12 3.39 32.56
C PRO A 73 52.15 3.97 31.59
N THR A 74 52.46 5.25 31.77
CA THR A 74 53.66 5.90 31.23
C THR A 74 54.91 5.30 31.93
N ALA A 75 55.80 4.67 31.19
CA ALA A 75 57.10 4.27 31.67
C ALA A 75 58.20 4.80 30.75
N ASP A 76 59.19 5.36 31.37
CA ASP A 76 60.36 6.06 30.83
C ASP A 76 61.24 5.19 29.91
N ILE A 77 61.79 5.87 28.91
CA ILE A 77 62.78 5.35 27.98
C ILE A 77 64.15 5.33 28.67
N SER A 78 64.63 4.18 29.08
CA SER A 78 66.08 3.88 29.13
C SER A 78 66.30 2.37 29.31
N THR A 79 66.64 1.67 28.21
CA THR A 79 67.68 0.63 28.17
C THR A 79 67.71 -0.01 26.79
N SER A 80 68.64 0.48 26.04
CA SER A 80 69.05 0.00 24.73
C SER A 80 70.08 -1.15 24.95
N ALA A 81 69.66 -2.39 25.13
CA ALA A 81 70.54 -3.58 25.00
C ALA A 81 69.79 -4.90 24.93
N THR A 82 68.54 -5.01 25.34
CA THR A 82 67.79 -6.26 25.41
C THR A 82 66.87 -6.50 24.18
N VAL A 83 66.75 -5.53 23.31
CA VAL A 83 65.84 -5.60 22.13
C VAL A 83 66.56 -6.27 20.94
N LEU A 84 67.89 -6.31 20.91
CA LEU A 84 68.61 -6.92 19.79
C LEU A 84 68.69 -8.46 19.88
N MET A 85 68.62 -9.07 21.10
CA MET A 85 68.60 -10.52 21.23
C MET A 85 67.27 -11.18 20.97
N ALA A 86 66.16 -10.43 21.12
CA ALA A 86 64.79 -10.92 20.84
C ALA A 86 64.43 -10.90 19.34
N GLN A 87 65.14 -10.13 18.53
CA GLN A 87 64.89 -10.09 17.07
C GLN A 87 65.51 -11.28 16.34
N ASP A 88 66.62 -11.84 16.84
CA ASP A 88 67.28 -13.02 16.21
C ASP A 88 66.51 -14.29 16.50
N GLU A 89 65.94 -14.50 17.70
CA GLU A 89 65.09 -15.66 18.01
C GLU A 89 63.76 -15.67 17.30
N VAL A 90 63.16 -14.50 17.05
CA VAL A 90 61.89 -14.38 16.27
C VAL A 90 62.14 -14.60 14.77
N THR A 91 63.34 -14.23 14.28
CA THR A 91 63.70 -14.44 12.87
C THR A 91 64.01 -15.89 12.57
N GLU A 92 64.58 -16.62 13.56
CA GLU A 92 64.89 -18.06 13.43
C GLU A 92 63.64 -18.95 13.60
N SER A 93 62.64 -18.52 14.36
CA SER A 93 61.38 -19.23 14.51
C SER A 93 60.42 -19.04 13.30
N LEU A 94 60.54 -17.93 12.57
CA LEU A 94 59.76 -17.64 11.35
C LEU A 94 60.31 -18.39 10.11
N SER A 95 61.55 -18.88 10.14
CA SER A 95 62.15 -19.65 9.02
C SER A 95 61.75 -21.13 9.01
N LYS A 96 61.01 -21.64 10.01
CA LYS A 96 60.57 -23.05 10.13
C LYS A 96 59.04 -23.26 10.09
N MET A 97 58.24 -22.26 9.71
CA MET A 97 56.87 -22.54 9.35
C MET A 97 56.85 -23.16 7.96
N GLU A 98 56.62 -24.45 7.86
CA GLU A 98 56.28 -25.12 6.60
C GLU A 98 54.96 -24.47 6.09
N ILE A 99 55.09 -23.61 5.08
CA ILE A 99 53.96 -23.01 4.40
C ILE A 99 53.28 -24.11 3.59
N SER A 100 52.15 -24.62 4.08
CA SER A 100 51.37 -25.64 3.37
C SER A 100 51.00 -25.17 1.97
N PRO A 101 51.17 -26.02 0.94
CA PRO A 101 50.78 -25.67 -0.42
C PRO A 101 49.28 -25.51 -0.55
N ILE A 102 48.84 -24.71 -1.52
CA ILE A 102 47.41 -24.51 -1.82
C ILE A 102 47.10 -25.08 -3.20
N TYR A 103 46.03 -25.86 -3.30
CA TYR A 103 45.61 -26.55 -4.50
C TYR A 103 44.48 -25.81 -5.21
N THR A 104 44.55 -25.76 -6.53
CA THR A 104 43.50 -25.18 -7.37
C THR A 104 43.24 -26.06 -8.58
N SER A 105 41.95 -26.17 -8.98
CA SER A 105 41.53 -26.96 -10.14
C SER A 105 40.40 -26.28 -10.88
N ASP A 106 40.62 -25.99 -12.15
CA ASP A 106 39.56 -25.44 -13.03
C ASP A 106 38.45 -26.48 -13.27
N LYS A 107 38.77 -27.78 -13.15
CA LYS A 107 37.83 -28.86 -13.43
C LYS A 107 36.97 -29.23 -12.22
N ASN A 108 37.62 -29.37 -11.05
CA ASN A 108 36.99 -29.92 -9.84
C ASN A 108 36.99 -28.94 -8.66
N GLY A 109 37.53 -27.73 -8.81
CA GLY A 109 37.62 -26.74 -7.75
C GLY A 109 36.37 -25.83 -7.62
N SER A 110 36.21 -25.25 -6.43
CA SER A 110 35.17 -24.25 -6.14
C SER A 110 35.75 -23.05 -5.41
N ASP A 111 35.53 -21.85 -5.91
CA ASP A 111 35.96 -20.62 -5.23
C ASP A 111 35.05 -20.25 -4.04
N GLU A 112 33.83 -20.81 -3.96
CA GLU A 112 32.88 -20.59 -2.86
C GLU A 112 32.98 -21.63 -1.74
N LYS A 113 33.28 -22.91 -2.09
CA LYS A 113 33.27 -24.05 -1.16
C LYS A 113 34.61 -24.71 -1.02
N GLY A 114 35.61 -24.40 -1.84
CA GLY A 114 36.94 -24.95 -1.78
C GLY A 114 37.70 -24.48 -0.54
N GLU A 115 38.52 -25.35 0.02
CA GLU A 115 39.39 -25.12 1.19
C GLU A 115 40.86 -24.93 0.82
N GLY A 116 41.19 -25.14 -0.45
CA GLY A 116 42.55 -25.05 -0.96
C GLY A 116 43.42 -26.27 -0.66
N THR A 117 42.81 -27.38 -0.25
CA THR A 117 43.46 -28.69 -0.08
C THR A 117 43.39 -29.50 -1.37
N GLU A 118 44.15 -30.61 -1.44
CA GLU A 118 44.13 -31.50 -2.60
C GLU A 118 42.76 -32.11 -2.85
N ASP A 119 42.03 -32.44 -1.78
CA ASP A 119 40.66 -33.01 -1.86
C ASP A 119 39.58 -31.95 -2.09
N SER A 120 39.83 -30.71 -1.69
CA SER A 120 38.87 -29.59 -1.81
C SER A 120 39.55 -28.33 -2.38
N PRO A 121 39.99 -28.36 -3.66
CA PRO A 121 40.74 -27.25 -4.24
C PRO A 121 39.87 -26.02 -4.52
N PHE A 122 40.50 -24.84 -4.52
CA PHE A 122 39.87 -23.65 -5.09
C PHE A 122 39.76 -23.79 -6.61
N LYS A 123 38.80 -23.08 -7.23
CA LYS A 123 38.67 -23.10 -8.68
C LYS A 123 39.81 -22.32 -9.34
N THR A 124 40.17 -21.17 -8.77
CA THR A 124 41.14 -20.27 -9.36
C THR A 124 42.37 -20.01 -8.50
N PRO A 125 43.59 -19.93 -9.09
CA PRO A 125 44.79 -19.53 -8.34
C PRO A 125 44.70 -18.11 -7.74
N LEU A 126 43.89 -17.23 -8.30
CA LEU A 126 43.66 -15.92 -7.73
C LEU A 126 42.86 -15.99 -6.42
N GLN A 127 41.92 -16.93 -6.31
CA GLN A 127 41.19 -17.17 -5.06
C GLN A 127 42.11 -17.75 -3.99
N ALA A 128 43.03 -18.67 -4.35
CA ALA A 128 44.07 -19.16 -3.46
C ALA A 128 44.92 -18.00 -2.88
N MET A 129 45.31 -17.03 -3.73
CA MET A 129 46.03 -15.83 -3.31
C MET A 129 45.20 -14.92 -2.39
N ARG A 130 43.92 -14.78 -2.65
CA ARG A 130 42.97 -14.00 -1.80
C ARG A 130 42.77 -14.68 -0.44
N HIS A 131 42.63 -16.00 -0.43
CA HIS A 131 42.48 -16.79 0.79
C HIS A 131 43.68 -16.65 1.69
N TRP A 132 44.91 -16.72 1.12
CA TRP A 132 46.16 -16.55 1.86
C TRP A 132 46.33 -15.12 2.42
N GLY A 133 45.95 -14.12 1.67
CA GLY A 133 45.82 -12.73 2.10
C GLY A 133 47.09 -11.93 2.30
N LYS A 134 48.29 -12.55 2.19
CA LYS A 134 49.58 -11.90 2.41
C LYS A 134 50.68 -12.41 1.46
N THR A 135 51.75 -11.64 1.31
CA THR A 135 52.97 -12.03 0.58
C THR A 135 54.08 -12.38 1.57
N PRO A 136 54.97 -13.36 1.28
CA PRO A 136 55.02 -14.19 0.07
C PRO A 136 53.87 -15.21 0.04
N PHE A 137 53.44 -15.58 -1.17
CA PHE A 137 52.43 -16.61 -1.36
C PHE A 137 53.02 -18.01 -1.20
N PRO A 138 52.24 -18.99 -0.72
CA PRO A 138 52.64 -20.39 -0.69
C PRO A 138 52.79 -20.95 -2.11
N THR A 139 53.32 -22.16 -2.20
CA THR A 139 53.33 -22.92 -3.46
C THR A 139 51.88 -23.20 -3.87
N ILE A 140 51.49 -22.72 -5.05
CA ILE A 140 50.12 -22.95 -5.59
C ILE A 140 50.23 -24.06 -6.64
N PHE A 141 49.41 -25.10 -6.47
CA PHE A 141 49.26 -26.19 -7.43
C PHE A 141 48.05 -25.93 -8.32
N VAL A 142 48.19 -26.26 -9.60
CA VAL A 142 47.13 -26.14 -10.64
C VAL A 142 46.99 -27.49 -11.35
N ASP A 143 45.91 -27.71 -12.08
CA ASP A 143 45.74 -28.92 -12.88
C ASP A 143 46.95 -29.19 -13.77
N SER A 144 47.51 -30.42 -13.67
CA SER A 144 48.65 -30.81 -14.50
C SER A 144 48.24 -30.99 -15.96
N LYS A 145 49.20 -30.70 -16.84
CA LYS A 145 49.07 -30.98 -18.29
C LYS A 145 49.78 -32.28 -18.70
N VAL A 146 50.42 -32.91 -17.74
CA VAL A 146 51.16 -34.18 -17.96
C VAL A 146 50.21 -35.34 -17.68
N GLU A 147 50.17 -36.31 -18.58
CA GLU A 147 49.30 -37.48 -18.46
C GLU A 147 49.79 -38.34 -17.27
N GLY A 148 48.88 -38.59 -16.32
CA GLY A 148 49.18 -39.35 -15.08
C GLY A 148 49.46 -38.49 -13.85
N GLU A 149 49.60 -37.17 -13.96
CA GLU A 149 49.75 -36.26 -12.81
C GLU A 149 48.51 -35.39 -12.63
N GLN A 150 47.94 -35.36 -11.44
CA GLN A 150 46.73 -34.57 -11.14
C GLN A 150 47.04 -33.08 -10.99
N PHE A 151 48.12 -32.72 -10.31
CA PHE A 151 48.51 -31.35 -10.03
C PHE A 151 49.96 -31.06 -10.41
N SER A 152 50.25 -29.85 -10.84
CA SER A 152 51.60 -29.34 -11.06
C SER A 152 51.75 -27.93 -10.49
N VAL A 153 52.97 -27.53 -10.14
CA VAL A 153 53.22 -26.19 -9.61
C VAL A 153 52.91 -25.13 -10.68
N ILE A 154 52.19 -24.09 -10.29
CA ILE A 154 51.86 -22.96 -11.17
C ILE A 154 53.13 -22.36 -11.78
N SER A 155 53.13 -22.05 -13.07
CA SER A 155 54.32 -21.49 -13.74
C SER A 155 54.66 -20.10 -13.18
N GLN A 156 55.96 -19.80 -13.12
CA GLN A 156 56.44 -18.48 -12.65
C GLN A 156 55.84 -17.31 -13.45
N ALA A 157 55.58 -17.49 -14.74
CA ALA A 157 54.97 -16.46 -15.60
C ALA A 157 53.51 -16.19 -15.19
N GLN A 158 52.74 -17.26 -14.93
CA GLN A 158 51.36 -17.15 -14.41
C GLN A 158 51.34 -16.53 -13.02
N MET A 159 52.23 -16.96 -12.14
CA MET A 159 52.34 -16.42 -10.78
C MET A 159 52.64 -14.92 -10.79
N LYS A 160 53.58 -14.44 -11.61
CA LYS A 160 53.89 -13.01 -11.77
C LYS A 160 52.68 -12.21 -12.28
N LYS A 161 51.92 -12.77 -13.24
CA LYS A 161 50.72 -12.13 -13.76
C LYS A 161 49.64 -12.00 -12.69
N LEU A 162 49.38 -13.07 -11.96
CA LEU A 162 48.35 -13.10 -10.91
C LEU A 162 48.76 -12.24 -9.70
N THR A 163 50.03 -12.22 -9.31
CA THR A 163 50.51 -11.29 -8.27
C THR A 163 50.26 -9.83 -8.61
N LYS A 164 50.47 -9.44 -9.88
CA LYS A 164 50.12 -8.07 -10.33
C LYS A 164 48.63 -7.78 -10.24
N VAL A 165 47.78 -8.76 -10.58
CA VAL A 165 46.30 -8.60 -10.47
C VAL A 165 45.92 -8.46 -9.00
N TYR A 166 46.38 -9.33 -8.13
CA TYR A 166 46.14 -9.29 -6.69
C TYR A 166 46.58 -7.96 -6.07
N GLN A 167 47.80 -7.50 -6.36
CA GLN A 167 48.30 -6.20 -5.87
C GLN A 167 47.47 -5.02 -6.37
N ARG A 168 47.01 -5.09 -7.63
CA ARG A 168 46.14 -4.05 -8.19
C ARG A 168 44.77 -4.00 -7.51
N GLU A 169 44.17 -5.15 -7.20
CA GLU A 169 42.95 -5.28 -6.44
C GLU A 169 43.11 -4.77 -5.00
N ALA A 170 44.15 -5.21 -4.30
CA ALA A 170 44.48 -4.78 -2.95
C ALA A 170 44.69 -3.26 -2.87
N ASN A 171 45.49 -2.69 -3.78
CA ASN A 171 45.70 -1.24 -3.86
C ASN A 171 44.41 -0.47 -4.19
N LYS A 172 43.50 -1.04 -4.99
CA LYS A 172 42.20 -0.44 -5.29
C LYS A 172 41.30 -0.40 -4.05
N THR A 173 41.31 -1.48 -3.27
CA THR A 173 40.52 -1.56 -2.01
C THR A 173 41.10 -0.61 -0.96
N ASP A 174 42.41 -0.56 -0.77
CA ASP A 174 43.07 0.34 0.18
C ASP A 174 42.88 1.82 -0.19
N ASN A 175 42.98 2.15 -1.49
CA ASN A 175 42.76 3.51 -1.96
C ASN A 175 41.31 3.92 -1.79
N LYS A 176 40.35 2.99 -1.97
CA LYS A 176 38.92 3.25 -1.69
C LYS A 176 38.71 3.49 -0.20
N ALA A 177 39.25 2.62 0.67
CA ALA A 177 39.14 2.78 2.12
C ALA A 177 39.79 4.08 2.64
N LYS A 178 40.99 4.45 2.11
CA LYS A 178 41.63 5.73 2.45
C LYS A 178 40.79 6.93 2.02
N LYS A 179 40.23 6.89 0.81
CA LYS A 179 39.38 7.95 0.32
C LYS A 179 38.09 8.10 1.13
N GLU A 180 37.46 6.97 1.50
CA GLU A 180 36.31 6.94 2.37
C GLU A 180 36.63 7.50 3.78
N ALA A 181 37.78 7.15 4.34
CA ALA A 181 38.25 7.68 5.63
C ALA A 181 38.54 9.20 5.56
N GLU A 182 39.17 9.67 4.50
CA GLU A 182 39.44 11.10 4.28
C GLU A 182 38.13 11.89 4.09
N GLU A 183 37.19 11.34 3.33
CA GLU A 183 35.87 11.95 3.15
C GLU A 183 35.07 11.97 4.48
N ALA A 184 35.15 10.89 5.27
CA ALA A 184 34.52 10.84 6.59
C ALA A 184 35.13 11.85 7.57
N ALA A 185 36.46 11.97 7.61
CA ALA A 185 37.16 12.94 8.44
C ALA A 185 36.81 14.39 8.03
N LYS A 186 36.78 14.67 6.73
CA LYS A 186 36.39 15.98 6.19
C LYS A 186 34.93 16.31 6.50
N ARG A 187 34.05 15.29 6.44
CA ARG A 187 32.64 15.44 6.81
C ARG A 187 32.48 15.74 8.29
N ALA A 188 33.24 15.05 9.16
CA ALA A 188 33.25 15.31 10.60
C ALA A 188 33.74 16.72 10.94
N ALA A 189 34.82 17.17 10.30
CA ALA A 189 35.35 18.54 10.47
C ALA A 189 34.35 19.61 10.03
N ASN A 190 33.70 19.44 8.86
CA ASN A 190 32.67 20.35 8.39
C ASN A 190 31.46 20.38 9.33
N LEU A 191 31.10 19.25 9.92
CA LEU A 191 30.00 19.15 10.87
C LEU A 191 30.31 19.87 12.18
N GLU A 192 31.55 19.82 12.65
CA GLU A 192 31.99 20.51 13.84
C GLU A 192 32.03 22.04 13.61
N GLU A 193 32.57 22.49 12.48
CA GLU A 193 32.57 23.89 12.06
C GLU A 193 31.14 24.45 11.97
N SER A 194 30.19 23.67 11.46
CA SER A 194 28.82 24.09 11.28
C SER A 194 28.06 24.37 12.57
N LYS A 195 28.51 23.86 13.72
CA LYS A 195 27.90 24.15 15.04
C LYS A 195 28.02 25.63 15.45
N SER A 196 28.98 26.35 14.90
CA SER A 196 29.16 27.79 15.14
C SER A 196 28.22 28.64 14.28
N ILE A 197 27.59 28.06 13.25
CA ILE A 197 26.71 28.80 12.34
C ILE A 197 25.28 28.73 12.88
N THR A 198 24.79 29.85 13.40
CA THR A 198 23.42 30.02 13.87
C THR A 198 22.62 30.87 12.89
N ILE A 199 21.33 30.59 12.77
CA ILE A 199 20.36 31.39 12.03
C ILE A 199 19.24 31.80 12.97
N SER A 200 18.67 32.97 12.74
CA SER A 200 17.52 33.49 13.48
C SER A 200 16.56 34.14 12.50
N GLU A 201 15.27 34.12 12.82
CA GLU A 201 14.29 34.89 12.05
C GLU A 201 14.59 36.38 12.17
N ASP A 202 14.62 37.08 11.04
CA ASP A 202 14.85 38.52 11.01
C ASP A 202 13.55 39.26 11.37
N PRO A 203 13.49 39.94 12.52
CA PRO A 203 12.30 40.65 12.97
C PRO A 203 11.93 41.87 12.10
N SER A 204 12.83 42.34 11.23
CA SER A 204 12.57 43.44 10.31
C SER A 204 11.75 43.02 9.08
N LEU A 205 11.67 41.71 8.81
CA LEU A 205 10.89 41.18 7.69
C LEU A 205 9.39 41.17 8.02
N PRO A 206 8.52 41.29 7.01
CA PRO A 206 7.08 41.17 7.20
C PRO A 206 6.69 39.84 7.88
N THR A 207 5.67 39.88 8.73
CA THR A 207 5.13 38.67 9.34
C THR A 207 4.73 37.64 8.28
N ALA A 208 5.29 36.43 8.39
CA ALA A 208 5.02 35.37 7.42
C ALA A 208 3.61 34.79 7.57
N THR A 209 2.84 34.75 6.49
CA THR A 209 1.51 34.14 6.48
C THR A 209 1.64 32.61 6.42
N ALA A 210 1.07 31.89 7.39
CA ALA A 210 1.04 30.44 7.37
C ALA A 210 0.05 29.94 6.31
N SER A 211 0.50 29.07 5.41
CA SER A 211 -0.35 28.53 4.32
C SER A 211 -0.03 27.07 4.02
N LYS A 212 -1.04 26.35 3.47
CA LYS A 212 -0.84 25.05 2.83
C LYS A 212 -0.31 25.24 1.42
N ILE A 213 0.43 24.24 0.93
CA ILE A 213 1.04 24.31 -0.41
C ILE A 213 0.01 24.52 -1.51
N THR A 214 -1.15 23.88 -1.43
CA THR A 214 -2.23 24.01 -2.44
C THR A 214 -2.74 25.45 -2.61
N ASN A 215 -2.52 26.32 -1.60
CA ASN A 215 -3.04 27.70 -1.62
C ASN A 215 -1.95 28.73 -1.90
N LEU A 216 -0.73 28.32 -2.21
CA LEU A 216 0.41 29.24 -2.30
C LEU A 216 0.33 30.22 -3.47
N GLU A 217 -0.32 29.85 -4.56
CA GLU A 217 -0.39 30.70 -5.77
C GLU A 217 -0.87 32.12 -5.48
N GLN A 218 -1.83 32.28 -4.57
CA GLN A 218 -2.37 33.60 -4.17
C GLN A 218 -1.38 34.45 -3.34
N TYR A 219 -0.28 33.85 -2.88
CA TYR A 219 0.73 34.52 -2.06
C TYR A 219 2.05 34.80 -2.81
N ARG A 220 2.04 34.71 -4.17
CA ARG A 220 3.24 35.07 -4.95
C ARG A 220 3.68 36.51 -4.65
N GLY A 221 4.98 36.70 -4.44
CA GLY A 221 5.58 37.97 -4.02
C GLY A 221 5.49 38.28 -2.52
N GLN A 222 4.80 37.44 -1.74
CA GLN A 222 4.63 37.65 -0.30
C GLN A 222 5.50 36.69 0.52
N ARG A 223 5.78 37.07 1.77
CA ARG A 223 6.46 36.21 2.73
C ARG A 223 5.47 35.21 3.34
N VAL A 224 5.75 33.92 3.22
CA VAL A 224 4.93 32.84 3.73
C VAL A 224 5.71 31.92 4.66
N LYS A 225 4.98 31.20 5.51
CA LYS A 225 5.48 30.10 6.31
C LYS A 225 4.79 28.81 5.90
N VAL A 226 5.58 27.77 5.58
CA VAL A 226 5.08 26.46 5.16
C VAL A 226 5.65 25.37 6.05
N TYR A 227 4.78 24.46 6.50
CA TYR A 227 5.14 23.23 7.19
C TYR A 227 5.11 22.06 6.20
N GLY A 228 6.05 21.15 6.31
CA GLY A 228 6.05 19.96 5.46
C GLY A 228 7.15 18.98 5.81
N TRP A 229 7.12 17.86 5.10
CA TRP A 229 8.16 16.85 5.14
C TRP A 229 9.09 17.01 3.94
N VAL A 230 10.39 16.85 4.17
CA VAL A 230 11.40 16.87 3.11
C VAL A 230 11.21 15.65 2.22
N HIS A 231 10.68 15.87 1.02
CA HIS A 231 10.49 14.82 0.03
C HIS A 231 11.75 14.55 -0.79
N ARG A 232 12.44 15.62 -1.22
CA ARG A 232 13.72 15.53 -1.93
C ARG A 232 14.67 16.62 -1.41
N LEU A 233 15.94 16.27 -1.32
CA LEU A 233 17.00 17.17 -0.93
C LEU A 233 18.15 17.08 -1.94
N ARG A 234 18.47 18.20 -2.57
CA ARG A 234 19.60 18.32 -3.51
C ARG A 234 20.50 19.48 -3.11
N ARG A 235 21.75 19.20 -2.81
CA ARG A 235 22.75 20.22 -2.53
C ARG A 235 23.47 20.61 -3.82
N GLN A 236 23.65 21.91 -4.04
CA GLN A 236 24.39 22.47 -5.18
C GLN A 236 25.57 23.27 -4.66
N GLY A 237 26.75 22.67 -4.72
CA GLY A 237 27.96 23.25 -4.11
C GLY A 237 27.83 23.35 -2.58
N LYS A 238 28.49 24.39 -2.00
CA LYS A 238 28.50 24.61 -0.56
C LYS A 238 27.48 25.65 -0.07
N ASN A 239 26.91 26.44 -0.97
CA ASN A 239 26.16 27.64 -0.66
C ASN A 239 24.69 27.58 -1.06
N MET A 240 24.20 26.42 -1.57
CA MET A 240 22.81 26.29 -2.00
C MET A 240 22.30 24.88 -1.79
N ALA A 241 21.07 24.75 -1.31
CA ALA A 241 20.33 23.51 -1.23
C ALA A 241 18.89 23.71 -1.71
N PHE A 242 18.43 22.79 -2.53
CA PHE A 242 17.04 22.70 -2.96
C PHE A 242 16.33 21.64 -2.11
N VAL A 243 15.29 22.06 -1.43
CA VAL A 243 14.46 21.22 -0.58
C VAL A 243 13.06 21.18 -1.19
N VAL A 244 12.63 20.02 -1.65
CA VAL A 244 11.24 19.84 -2.08
C VAL A 244 10.45 19.35 -0.87
N LEU A 245 9.49 20.15 -0.42
CA LEU A 245 8.56 19.82 0.65
C LEU A 245 7.29 19.19 0.09
N ARG A 246 6.66 18.34 0.91
CA ARG A 246 5.25 17.96 0.74
C ARG A 246 4.51 18.19 2.06
N ASP A 247 3.25 18.62 1.98
CA ASP A 247 2.35 18.81 3.13
C ASP A 247 1.05 17.98 3.03
N GLY A 248 1.02 17.03 2.07
CA GLY A 248 -0.16 16.24 1.73
C GLY A 248 -1.08 16.92 0.70
N THR A 249 -1.03 18.25 0.55
CA THR A 249 -1.84 18.99 -0.43
C THR A 249 -1.10 19.26 -1.74
N GLY A 250 0.25 19.27 -1.71
CA GLY A 250 1.09 19.51 -2.88
C GLY A 250 2.57 19.36 -2.58
N PHE A 251 3.39 19.78 -3.55
CA PHE A 251 4.84 19.86 -3.46
C PHE A 251 5.30 21.32 -3.65
N LEU A 252 6.33 21.73 -2.90
CA LEU A 252 6.94 23.06 -2.98
C LEU A 252 8.45 22.95 -3.02
N GLN A 253 9.09 23.57 -4.02
CA GLN A 253 10.53 23.76 -4.03
C GLN A 253 10.91 24.93 -3.14
N CYS A 254 11.79 24.69 -2.16
CA CYS A 254 12.37 25.73 -1.30
C CYS A 254 13.88 25.82 -1.59
N ILE A 255 14.41 27.05 -1.61
CA ILE A 255 15.83 27.32 -1.82
C ILE A 255 16.42 27.81 -0.51
N LEU A 256 17.34 27.03 0.04
CA LEU A 256 18.17 27.44 1.16
C LEU A 256 19.51 27.94 0.59
N SER A 257 19.86 29.20 0.84
CA SER A 257 21.11 29.80 0.39
C SER A 257 22.02 30.16 1.53
N ASP A 258 23.31 30.31 1.23
CA ASP A 258 24.34 30.80 2.14
C ASP A 258 24.36 30.10 3.51
N ASN A 259 24.20 30.85 4.62
CA ASN A 259 24.21 30.29 5.96
C ASN A 259 23.05 29.33 6.24
N LEU A 260 21.90 29.51 5.58
CA LEU A 260 20.74 28.63 5.76
C LEU A 260 21.04 27.15 5.41
N CYS A 261 21.99 26.92 4.49
CA CYS A 261 22.37 25.55 4.09
C CYS A 261 23.67 25.04 4.73
N LYS A 262 24.32 25.86 5.61
CA LYS A 262 25.59 25.52 6.26
C LYS A 262 25.47 25.21 7.74
N THR A 263 24.32 25.47 8.37
CA THR A 263 24.07 25.15 9.77
C THR A 263 24.24 23.67 10.07
N TYR A 264 24.52 23.31 11.30
CA TYR A 264 24.58 21.93 11.77
C TYR A 264 23.30 21.17 11.39
N GLU A 265 22.13 21.77 11.60
CA GLU A 265 20.83 21.22 11.24
C GLU A 265 20.71 21.00 9.72
N ALA A 266 21.20 21.96 8.92
CA ALA A 266 21.16 21.83 7.47
C ALA A 266 22.03 20.66 6.97
N LEU A 267 23.21 20.43 7.56
CA LEU A 267 24.08 19.35 7.16
C LEU A 267 23.52 17.96 7.54
N LEU A 268 22.73 17.86 8.59
CA LEU A 268 22.05 16.64 9.04
C LEU A 268 20.66 16.47 8.44
N LEU A 269 20.15 17.46 7.72
CA LEU A 269 18.83 17.37 7.10
C LEU A 269 18.78 16.18 6.13
N ALA A 270 17.81 15.30 6.35
CA ALA A 270 17.55 14.12 5.54
C ALA A 270 16.11 14.11 5.01
N THR A 271 15.85 13.28 4.00
CA THR A 271 14.48 12.98 3.53
C THR A 271 13.61 12.51 4.70
N GLU A 272 12.32 12.84 4.64
CA GLU A 272 11.32 12.58 5.70
C GLU A 272 11.50 13.39 7.00
N SER A 273 12.49 14.27 7.13
CA SER A 273 12.49 15.27 8.22
C SER A 273 11.30 16.20 8.05
N SER A 274 10.59 16.51 9.13
CA SER A 274 9.58 17.59 9.13
C SER A 274 10.21 18.92 9.49
N VAL A 275 9.84 19.95 8.73
CA VAL A 275 10.41 21.29 8.83
C VAL A 275 9.33 22.35 8.72
N GLN A 276 9.62 23.54 9.24
CA GLN A 276 8.95 24.79 8.86
C GLN A 276 9.95 25.69 8.13
N ILE A 277 9.52 26.25 7.01
CA ILE A 277 10.35 27.14 6.19
C ILE A 277 9.60 28.45 5.97
N PHE A 278 10.29 29.53 6.19
CA PHE A 278 9.83 30.91 5.98
C PHE A 278 10.55 31.48 4.76
N GLY A 279 9.89 32.31 4.00
CA GLY A 279 10.51 32.93 2.85
C GLY A 279 9.53 33.64 1.93
N THR A 280 10.07 34.29 0.93
CA THR A 280 9.27 34.95 -0.10
C THR A 280 8.99 33.99 -1.25
N LEU A 281 7.72 33.85 -1.59
CA LEU A 281 7.29 33.02 -2.72
C LEU A 281 7.56 33.75 -4.04
N LYS A 282 8.37 33.15 -4.92
CA LYS A 282 8.76 33.70 -6.22
C LYS A 282 8.29 32.82 -7.35
N GLU A 283 7.99 33.42 -8.49
CA GLU A 283 7.82 32.66 -9.73
C GLU A 283 9.12 32.00 -10.14
N VAL A 284 8.99 30.83 -10.77
CA VAL A 284 10.15 30.10 -11.28
C VAL A 284 10.72 30.87 -12.49
N PRO A 285 12.04 31.05 -12.58
CA PRO A 285 12.66 31.68 -13.73
C PRO A 285 12.30 30.99 -15.05
N GLU A 286 12.20 31.78 -16.11
CA GLU A 286 11.88 31.28 -17.46
C GLU A 286 12.83 30.15 -17.89
N GLY A 287 12.27 29.09 -18.48
CA GLY A 287 13.02 27.89 -18.87
C GLY A 287 13.35 26.92 -17.74
N LYS A 288 12.91 27.18 -16.50
CA LYS A 288 13.01 26.24 -15.37
C LYS A 288 11.63 25.74 -14.95
N ASN A 289 11.61 24.61 -14.27
CA ASN A 289 10.37 24.00 -13.81
C ASN A 289 10.42 23.68 -12.31
N ALA A 290 9.36 24.04 -11.58
CA ALA A 290 9.12 23.62 -10.20
C ALA A 290 7.64 23.36 -9.98
N PRO A 291 7.26 22.54 -8.95
CA PRO A 291 5.87 22.28 -8.64
C PRO A 291 5.08 23.58 -8.41
N GLY A 292 3.92 23.70 -9.06
CA GLY A 292 3.07 24.89 -8.92
C GLY A 292 3.57 26.14 -9.65
N GLY A 293 4.67 26.09 -10.42
CA GLY A 293 5.21 27.22 -11.15
C GLY A 293 5.83 28.31 -10.25
N HIS A 294 6.15 27.99 -8.99
CA HIS A 294 6.75 28.91 -8.03
C HIS A 294 7.73 28.19 -7.09
N GLU A 295 8.59 28.95 -6.43
CA GLU A 295 9.56 28.44 -5.47
C GLU A 295 9.65 29.38 -4.26
N LEU A 296 9.96 28.84 -3.09
CA LEU A 296 10.13 29.60 -1.85
C LEU A 296 11.61 29.95 -1.66
N ALA A 297 11.95 31.23 -1.83
CA ALA A 297 13.26 31.74 -1.45
C ALA A 297 13.29 31.89 0.07
N ALA A 298 13.90 30.93 0.74
CA ALA A 298 13.91 30.90 2.21
C ALA A 298 14.75 32.03 2.81
N ASP A 299 14.24 32.61 3.90
CA ASP A 299 14.95 33.56 4.75
C ASP A 299 15.21 32.99 6.16
N TYR A 300 14.40 32.02 6.60
CA TYR A 300 14.55 31.28 7.84
C TYR A 300 13.92 29.90 7.77
N TRP A 301 14.39 28.95 8.57
CA TRP A 301 13.80 27.63 8.69
C TRP A 301 14.21 26.90 9.96
N GLU A 302 13.40 25.91 10.37
CA GLU A 302 13.65 25.08 11.54
C GLU A 302 13.27 23.62 11.27
N ILE A 303 13.96 22.69 11.94
CA ILE A 303 13.54 21.29 12.02
C ILE A 303 12.48 21.16 13.11
N VAL A 304 11.32 20.59 12.74
CA VAL A 304 10.28 20.20 13.70
C VAL A 304 10.54 18.76 14.20
N GLY A 305 10.89 17.87 13.29
CA GLY A 305 11.25 16.48 13.61
C GLY A 305 12.33 15.95 12.68
N ARG A 306 13.43 15.47 13.23
CA ARG A 306 14.57 14.98 12.47
C ARG A 306 14.35 13.53 12.04
N SER A 307 14.58 13.24 10.78
CA SER A 307 14.72 11.88 10.26
C SER A 307 16.15 11.37 10.48
N PRO A 308 16.36 10.06 10.66
CA PRO A 308 17.70 9.48 10.72
C PRO A 308 18.56 9.80 9.48
N ALA A 309 19.87 9.73 9.63
CA ALA A 309 20.79 9.90 8.51
C ALA A 309 20.48 8.88 7.38
N GLY A 310 20.38 9.36 6.14
CA GLY A 310 19.93 8.57 5.01
C GLY A 310 18.42 8.50 4.83
N GLY A 311 17.65 8.98 5.83
CA GLY A 311 16.19 9.05 5.73
C GLY A 311 15.51 7.69 5.58
N ILE A 312 14.39 7.70 4.88
CA ILE A 312 13.60 6.50 4.58
C ILE A 312 14.31 5.56 3.60
N ASP A 313 15.23 6.07 2.79
CA ASP A 313 15.89 5.32 1.71
C ASP A 313 16.76 4.16 2.24
N ASN A 314 17.13 4.21 3.53
CA ASN A 314 17.83 3.10 4.20
C ASN A 314 16.92 1.90 4.50
N VAL A 315 15.60 2.11 4.54
CA VAL A 315 14.61 1.06 4.87
C VAL A 315 13.82 0.67 3.64
N LEU A 316 13.49 1.64 2.81
CA LEU A 316 12.60 1.49 1.66
C LEU A 316 13.09 2.39 0.52
N ASN A 317 13.45 1.77 -0.60
CA ASN A 317 13.89 2.46 -1.80
C ASN A 317 13.20 1.92 -3.05
N VAL A 318 13.53 2.48 -4.22
CA VAL A 318 12.90 2.12 -5.51
C VAL A 318 13.15 0.66 -5.91
N GLU A 319 14.23 0.05 -5.42
CA GLU A 319 14.62 -1.33 -5.72
C GLU A 319 14.06 -2.34 -4.70
N SER A 320 13.36 -1.86 -3.68
CA SER A 320 12.76 -2.72 -2.65
C SER A 320 11.72 -3.65 -3.27
N ASN A 321 11.78 -4.92 -2.92
CA ASN A 321 10.79 -5.90 -3.37
C ASN A 321 9.43 -5.68 -2.68
N SER A 322 8.40 -6.32 -3.22
CA SER A 322 7.01 -6.18 -2.74
C SER A 322 6.85 -6.54 -1.26
N ASP A 323 7.56 -7.55 -0.76
CA ASP A 323 7.46 -7.98 0.63
C ASP A 323 7.99 -6.92 1.60
N VAL A 324 9.13 -6.30 1.27
CA VAL A 324 9.70 -5.18 2.02
C VAL A 324 8.75 -3.98 2.00
N MET A 325 8.14 -3.69 0.83
CA MET A 325 7.15 -2.62 0.70
C MET A 325 5.92 -2.87 1.57
N TYR A 326 5.38 -4.10 1.58
CA TYR A 326 4.22 -4.44 2.42
C TYR A 326 4.56 -4.48 3.91
N GLN A 327 5.76 -4.92 4.31
CA GLN A 327 6.21 -4.87 5.70
C GLN A 327 6.37 -3.43 6.21
N ASN A 328 6.80 -2.53 5.31
CA ASN A 328 7.00 -1.12 5.62
C ASN A 328 5.89 -0.24 5.02
N ARG A 329 4.65 -0.74 4.97
CA ARG A 329 3.52 -0.05 4.36
C ARG A 329 3.31 1.37 4.90
N HIS A 330 3.49 1.57 6.20
CA HIS A 330 3.41 2.86 6.89
C HIS A 330 4.44 3.90 6.39
N LEU A 331 5.55 3.43 5.83
CA LEU A 331 6.53 4.28 5.14
C LEU A 331 6.23 4.38 3.65
N TRP A 332 5.80 3.29 3.02
CA TRP A 332 5.48 3.26 1.59
C TRP A 332 4.36 4.24 1.20
N ILE A 333 3.33 4.40 2.06
CA ILE A 333 2.24 5.37 1.83
C ILE A 333 2.72 6.83 1.73
N ARG A 334 3.94 7.14 2.20
CA ARG A 334 4.57 8.45 2.04
C ARG A 334 5.10 8.70 0.64
N GLY A 335 5.27 7.63 -0.16
CA GLY A 335 5.72 7.67 -1.55
C GLY A 335 4.70 8.36 -2.46
N GLU A 336 5.18 8.94 -3.56
CA GLU A 336 4.37 9.72 -4.48
C GLU A 336 3.23 8.89 -5.10
N ASN A 337 3.54 7.72 -5.65
CA ASN A 337 2.54 6.86 -6.30
C ASN A 337 1.48 6.39 -5.31
N MET A 338 1.90 5.89 -4.14
CA MET A 338 0.94 5.38 -3.15
C MET A 338 0.04 6.50 -2.61
N SER A 339 0.60 7.69 -2.39
CA SER A 339 -0.19 8.86 -1.99
C SER A 339 -1.20 9.28 -3.05
N LYS A 340 -0.86 9.17 -4.37
CA LYS A 340 -1.80 9.38 -5.48
C LYS A 340 -2.94 8.37 -5.46
N ILE A 341 -2.62 7.08 -5.33
CA ILE A 341 -3.62 5.99 -5.24
C ILE A 341 -4.62 6.25 -4.10
N LEU A 342 -4.14 6.60 -2.90
CA LEU A 342 -5.01 6.87 -1.76
C LEU A 342 -5.90 8.12 -1.96
N LYS A 343 -5.40 9.14 -2.65
CA LYS A 343 -6.21 10.31 -3.02
C LYS A 343 -7.26 9.97 -4.09
N VAL A 344 -6.92 9.14 -5.07
CA VAL A 344 -7.90 8.62 -6.05
C VAL A 344 -8.95 7.78 -5.33
N ARG A 345 -8.54 6.89 -4.40
CA ARG A 345 -9.48 6.13 -3.58
C ARG A 345 -10.48 7.03 -2.83
N HIS A 346 -10.00 8.11 -2.22
CA HIS A 346 -10.86 9.11 -1.58
C HIS A 346 -11.87 9.72 -2.56
N ALA A 347 -11.39 10.14 -3.75
CA ALA A 347 -12.25 10.71 -4.78
C ALA A 347 -13.28 9.70 -5.31
N THR A 348 -12.89 8.43 -5.45
CA THR A 348 -13.75 7.33 -5.88
C THR A 348 -14.88 7.08 -4.89
N ILE A 349 -14.58 6.98 -3.59
CA ILE A 349 -15.62 6.82 -2.54
C ILE A 349 -16.60 8.00 -2.58
N LYS A 350 -16.10 9.22 -2.76
CA LYS A 350 -16.96 10.39 -2.91
C LYS A 350 -17.84 10.28 -4.16
N ALA A 351 -17.29 9.88 -5.29
CA ALA A 351 -18.04 9.73 -6.55
C ALA A 351 -19.17 8.69 -6.42
N PHE A 352 -18.95 7.58 -5.73
CA PHE A 352 -20.00 6.60 -5.41
C PHE A 352 -21.09 7.21 -4.53
N ARG A 353 -20.72 7.94 -3.47
CA ARG A 353 -21.71 8.61 -2.62
C ARG A 353 -22.52 9.64 -3.38
N ASP A 354 -21.89 10.45 -4.24
CA ASP A 354 -22.57 11.42 -5.08
C ASP A 354 -23.52 10.73 -6.09
N HIS A 355 -23.10 9.60 -6.67
CA HIS A 355 -23.92 8.79 -7.57
C HIS A 355 -25.21 8.34 -6.90
N TYR A 356 -25.11 7.79 -5.71
CA TYR A 356 -26.24 7.28 -4.95
C TYR A 356 -27.13 8.43 -4.44
N TYR A 357 -26.52 9.49 -3.92
CA TYR A 357 -27.22 10.64 -3.39
C TYR A 357 -28.10 11.31 -4.47
N ASP A 358 -27.56 11.51 -5.68
CA ASP A 358 -28.29 12.12 -6.79
C ASP A 358 -29.43 11.24 -7.34
N ARG A 359 -29.52 9.98 -6.91
CA ARG A 359 -30.55 9.01 -7.29
C ARG A 359 -31.44 8.57 -6.13
N ASP A 360 -31.44 9.37 -5.06
CA ASP A 360 -32.29 9.17 -3.88
C ASP A 360 -32.08 7.82 -3.16
N TYR A 361 -30.86 7.25 -3.21
CA TYR A 361 -30.51 6.10 -2.38
C TYR A 361 -30.18 6.55 -0.96
N VAL A 362 -30.58 5.75 0.01
CA VAL A 362 -30.27 5.97 1.44
C VAL A 362 -29.07 5.15 1.85
N GLU A 363 -28.02 5.81 2.36
CA GLU A 363 -26.85 5.11 2.97
C GLU A 363 -27.26 4.51 4.31
N VAL A 364 -27.04 3.20 4.48
CA VAL A 364 -27.28 2.48 5.75
C VAL A 364 -25.99 1.85 6.25
N THR A 365 -25.94 1.52 7.55
CA THR A 365 -24.74 1.01 8.22
C THR A 365 -25.02 -0.36 8.85
N PRO A 366 -24.98 -1.45 8.07
CA PRO A 366 -25.21 -2.79 8.57
C PRO A 366 -24.14 -3.26 9.55
N PRO A 367 -24.44 -4.23 10.44
CA PRO A 367 -23.46 -4.80 11.35
C PRO A 367 -22.44 -5.66 10.60
N THR A 368 -21.19 -5.67 11.08
CA THR A 368 -20.13 -6.54 10.56
C THR A 368 -19.93 -7.82 11.37
N MET A 369 -20.40 -7.85 12.62
CA MET A 369 -20.44 -9.06 13.45
C MET A 369 -21.83 -9.69 13.34
N VAL A 370 -21.90 -10.90 12.83
CA VAL A 370 -23.14 -11.55 12.43
C VAL A 370 -23.16 -13.02 12.84
N GLN A 371 -24.35 -13.65 12.83
CA GLN A 371 -24.54 -15.08 13.10
C GLN A 371 -25.08 -15.85 11.89
N CYS A 372 -25.01 -15.25 10.70
CA CYS A 372 -25.46 -15.85 9.46
C CYS A 372 -24.38 -15.79 8.39
N GLN A 373 -24.40 -16.76 7.47
CA GLN A 373 -23.58 -16.75 6.26
C GLN A 373 -24.39 -16.19 5.09
N VAL A 374 -23.70 -15.61 4.12
CA VAL A 374 -24.30 -15.12 2.86
C VAL A 374 -23.79 -15.93 1.69
N GLU A 375 -22.49 -16.20 1.63
CA GLU A 375 -21.81 -16.89 0.54
C GLU A 375 -20.89 -17.98 1.10
N GLY A 376 -21.38 -19.23 1.18
CA GLY A 376 -20.60 -20.41 1.57
C GLY A 376 -19.95 -20.34 2.98
N GLY A 377 -20.27 -21.29 3.84
CA GLY A 377 -19.80 -21.31 5.23
C GLY A 377 -18.30 -21.55 5.42
N SER A 378 -17.59 -22.07 4.41
CA SER A 378 -16.16 -22.36 4.48
C SER A 378 -15.26 -21.12 4.45
N THR A 379 -15.79 -19.97 4.01
CA THR A 379 -15.05 -18.71 3.88
C THR A 379 -15.34 -17.71 5.01
N LEU A 380 -15.86 -18.17 6.16
CA LEU A 380 -16.18 -17.35 7.31
C LEU A 380 -15.00 -17.24 8.29
N PHE A 381 -14.70 -16.02 8.74
CA PHE A 381 -13.89 -15.79 9.92
C PHE A 381 -14.78 -15.94 11.16
N LYS A 382 -14.59 -17.03 11.91
CA LYS A 382 -15.34 -17.38 13.12
C LYS A 382 -14.67 -16.84 14.36
N PHE A 383 -15.49 -16.42 15.35
CA PHE A 383 -15.03 -16.03 16.68
C PHE A 383 -16.09 -16.30 17.76
N ASP A 384 -15.67 -16.35 19.01
CA ASP A 384 -16.56 -16.45 20.14
C ASP A 384 -17.15 -15.07 20.49
N TYR A 385 -18.46 -14.97 20.50
CA TYR A 385 -19.20 -13.77 20.89
C TYR A 385 -19.95 -14.05 22.20
N PHE A 386 -19.28 -13.84 23.34
CA PHE A 386 -19.83 -14.06 24.66
C PHE A 386 -20.44 -15.46 24.88
N GLY A 387 -19.82 -16.49 24.32
CA GLY A 387 -20.26 -17.88 24.40
C GLY A 387 -21.16 -18.36 23.26
N GLU A 388 -21.42 -17.51 22.28
CA GLU A 388 -22.11 -17.85 21.03
C GLU A 388 -21.16 -17.79 19.85
N GLU A 389 -21.37 -18.63 18.82
CA GLU A 389 -20.59 -18.54 17.58
C GLU A 389 -21.05 -17.34 16.76
N ALA A 390 -20.09 -16.50 16.34
CA ALA A 390 -20.31 -15.39 15.44
C ALA A 390 -19.24 -15.32 14.34
N TYR A 391 -19.49 -14.50 13.35
CA TYR A 391 -18.67 -14.36 12.16
C TYR A 391 -18.43 -12.89 11.81
N LEU A 392 -17.34 -12.61 11.12
CA LEU A 392 -17.21 -11.37 10.36
C LEU A 392 -18.00 -11.52 9.06
N THR A 393 -18.81 -10.52 8.72
CA THR A 393 -19.74 -10.59 7.58
C THR A 393 -19.03 -10.74 6.22
N GLN A 394 -19.58 -11.57 5.34
CA GLN A 394 -19.12 -11.70 3.95
C GLN A 394 -19.75 -10.63 3.04
N SER A 395 -20.94 -10.15 3.40
CA SER A 395 -21.76 -9.19 2.65
C SER A 395 -22.81 -8.58 3.56
N SER A 396 -23.19 -7.35 3.29
CA SER A 396 -24.29 -6.66 3.99
C SER A 396 -25.65 -6.90 3.34
N GLN A 397 -25.71 -7.64 2.24
CA GLN A 397 -26.88 -7.83 1.38
C GLN A 397 -28.16 -8.12 2.15
N LEU A 398 -28.16 -9.15 3.02
CA LEU A 398 -29.37 -9.58 3.73
C LEU A 398 -29.95 -8.48 4.62
N TYR A 399 -29.10 -7.65 5.20
CA TYR A 399 -29.52 -6.48 6.00
C TYR A 399 -30.07 -5.36 5.13
N LEU A 400 -29.46 -5.10 3.94
CA LEU A 400 -29.95 -4.12 2.98
C LEU A 400 -31.35 -4.49 2.50
N GLU A 401 -31.63 -5.77 2.20
CA GLU A 401 -32.96 -6.25 1.81
C GLU A 401 -34.01 -5.94 2.87
N THR A 402 -33.67 -5.95 4.17
CA THR A 402 -34.62 -5.58 5.23
C THR A 402 -34.93 -4.09 5.29
N CYS A 403 -34.08 -3.25 4.72
CA CYS A 403 -34.25 -1.81 4.74
C CYS A 403 -35.15 -1.30 3.61
N ILE A 404 -35.24 -2.03 2.50
CA ILE A 404 -36.00 -1.54 1.32
C ILE A 404 -37.48 -1.26 1.56
N PRO A 405 -38.24 -1.98 2.39
CA PRO A 405 -39.64 -1.64 2.62
C PRO A 405 -39.86 -0.30 3.33
N ALA A 406 -38.83 0.18 4.04
CA ALA A 406 -38.89 1.43 4.79
C ALA A 406 -38.20 2.61 4.08
N LEU A 407 -37.15 2.34 3.31
CA LEU A 407 -36.24 3.37 2.80
C LEU A 407 -36.18 3.44 1.26
N GLY A 408 -36.75 2.46 0.53
CA GLY A 408 -36.64 2.39 -0.93
C GLY A 408 -35.26 1.87 -1.36
N ASN A 409 -34.63 2.54 -2.33
CA ASN A 409 -33.28 2.20 -2.74
C ASN A 409 -32.29 2.46 -1.60
N VAL A 410 -31.48 1.46 -1.27
CA VAL A 410 -30.50 1.56 -0.19
C VAL A 410 -29.12 1.12 -0.66
N TYR A 411 -28.09 1.64 -0.01
CA TYR A 411 -26.71 1.22 -0.24
C TYR A 411 -25.89 1.28 1.04
N CYS A 412 -24.74 0.60 1.04
CA CYS A 412 -23.70 0.79 2.05
C CYS A 412 -22.31 0.83 1.43
N ILE A 413 -21.36 1.44 2.12
CA ILE A 413 -19.93 1.34 1.87
C ILE A 413 -19.31 0.82 3.17
N ALA A 414 -19.12 -0.49 3.26
CA ALA A 414 -18.73 -1.18 4.47
C ALA A 414 -17.62 -2.20 4.22
N GLN A 415 -17.06 -2.75 5.28
CA GLN A 415 -16.07 -3.81 5.17
C GLN A 415 -16.76 -5.17 5.05
N SER A 416 -16.26 -5.99 4.13
CA SER A 416 -16.60 -7.41 4.01
C SER A 416 -15.36 -8.26 4.20
N TYR A 417 -15.55 -9.48 4.70
CA TYR A 417 -14.49 -10.38 5.12
C TYR A 417 -14.69 -11.76 4.50
N ARG A 418 -13.65 -12.32 3.89
CA ARG A 418 -13.68 -13.68 3.33
C ARG A 418 -12.41 -14.42 3.72
N ALA A 419 -12.56 -15.54 4.40
CA ALA A 419 -11.48 -16.42 4.85
C ALA A 419 -11.01 -17.35 3.71
N GLU A 420 -10.87 -16.80 2.50
CA GLU A 420 -10.40 -17.53 1.35
C GLU A 420 -8.88 -17.72 1.41
N SER A 421 -8.42 -18.95 1.19
CA SER A 421 -6.98 -19.27 1.11
C SER A 421 -6.35 -18.92 -0.25
N SER A 422 -7.08 -18.25 -1.12
CA SER A 422 -6.64 -17.88 -2.46
C SER A 422 -5.52 -16.84 -2.43
N HIS A 423 -4.45 -17.08 -3.18
CA HIS A 423 -3.29 -16.18 -3.33
C HIS A 423 -3.31 -15.38 -4.63
N THR A 424 -4.47 -15.21 -5.27
CA THR A 424 -4.54 -14.45 -6.52
C THR A 424 -4.27 -12.96 -6.31
N ARG A 425 -4.04 -12.25 -7.39
CA ARG A 425 -3.78 -10.81 -7.40
C ARG A 425 -5.01 -9.94 -7.10
N ARG A 426 -6.24 -10.52 -7.11
CA ARG A 426 -7.52 -9.80 -6.94
C ARG A 426 -8.28 -10.15 -5.64
N HIS A 427 -7.68 -10.97 -4.73
CA HIS A 427 -8.32 -11.37 -3.48
C HIS A 427 -7.68 -10.71 -2.26
N LEU A 428 -8.54 -10.26 -1.36
CA LEU A 428 -8.24 -9.75 -0.02
C LEU A 428 -9.15 -10.44 0.99
N SER A 429 -8.62 -10.71 2.18
CA SER A 429 -9.43 -11.26 3.29
C SER A 429 -10.34 -10.21 3.95
N GLU A 430 -10.00 -8.92 3.80
CA GLU A 430 -10.80 -7.76 4.20
C GLU A 430 -10.78 -6.75 3.06
N PHE A 431 -11.94 -6.32 2.58
CA PHE A 431 -12.07 -5.36 1.49
C PHE A 431 -13.26 -4.43 1.69
N THR A 432 -13.23 -3.27 1.01
CA THR A 432 -14.35 -2.32 1.04
C THR A 432 -15.38 -2.73 0.01
N HIS A 433 -16.54 -3.07 0.49
CA HIS A 433 -17.69 -3.49 -0.31
C HIS A 433 -18.68 -2.35 -0.47
N ILE A 434 -19.04 -2.04 -1.70
CA ILE A 434 -20.09 -1.09 -2.07
C ILE A 434 -21.27 -1.92 -2.53
N GLU A 435 -22.34 -1.93 -1.76
CA GLU A 435 -23.50 -2.79 -1.99
C GLU A 435 -24.74 -1.95 -2.13
N GLY A 436 -25.63 -2.34 -3.03
CA GLY A 436 -26.90 -1.66 -3.25
C GLY A 436 -28.03 -2.66 -3.43
N GLU A 437 -29.24 -2.32 -2.91
CA GLU A 437 -30.48 -3.07 -3.08
C GLU A 437 -31.60 -2.17 -3.55
N LEU A 438 -32.36 -2.62 -4.57
CA LEU A 438 -33.36 -1.86 -5.29
C LEU A 438 -34.69 -2.64 -5.32
N PRO A 439 -35.78 -2.09 -4.75
CA PRO A 439 -37.12 -2.69 -4.85
C PRO A 439 -37.79 -2.40 -6.19
N PHE A 440 -38.76 -3.24 -6.57
CA PHE A 440 -39.66 -3.06 -7.71
C PHE A 440 -38.95 -2.96 -9.06
N ILE A 441 -37.83 -3.66 -9.24
CA ILE A 441 -37.06 -3.68 -10.49
C ILE A 441 -37.13 -5.04 -11.19
N THR A 442 -36.84 -5.03 -12.49
CA THR A 442 -36.61 -6.20 -13.32
C THR A 442 -35.10 -6.48 -13.45
N PHE A 443 -34.75 -7.66 -13.94
CA PHE A 443 -33.36 -8.01 -14.19
C PHE A 443 -32.66 -7.03 -15.16
N GLU A 444 -33.34 -6.62 -16.25
CA GLU A 444 -32.78 -5.62 -17.18
C GLU A 444 -32.54 -4.25 -16.52
N GLN A 445 -33.40 -3.84 -15.60
CA GLN A 445 -33.19 -2.61 -14.83
C GLN A 445 -32.01 -2.73 -13.86
N LEU A 446 -31.77 -3.92 -13.30
CA LEU A 446 -30.56 -4.17 -12.52
C LEU A 446 -29.32 -4.02 -13.39
N LEU A 447 -29.29 -4.63 -14.59
CA LEU A 447 -28.18 -4.51 -15.52
C LEU A 447 -27.89 -3.05 -15.91
N GLN A 448 -28.94 -2.27 -16.18
CA GLN A 448 -28.81 -0.83 -16.42
C GLN A 448 -28.23 -0.06 -15.23
N ALA A 449 -28.67 -0.37 -14.00
CA ALA A 449 -28.16 0.26 -12.80
C ALA A 449 -26.65 0.02 -12.62
N LEU A 450 -26.14 -1.18 -12.98
CA LEU A 450 -24.71 -1.49 -12.94
C LEU A 450 -23.90 -0.68 -13.97
N GLU A 451 -24.43 -0.56 -15.19
CA GLU A 451 -23.81 0.30 -16.21
C GLU A 451 -23.75 1.76 -15.78
N ASP A 452 -24.86 2.27 -15.23
CA ASP A 452 -24.95 3.64 -14.74
C ASP A 452 -23.99 3.89 -13.58
N LEU A 453 -23.86 2.95 -12.65
CA LEU A 453 -22.96 3.03 -11.51
C LEU A 453 -21.51 3.19 -11.98
N VAL A 454 -21.05 2.31 -12.85
CA VAL A 454 -19.64 2.29 -13.30
C VAL A 454 -19.32 3.49 -14.17
N CYS A 455 -20.18 3.82 -15.14
CA CYS A 455 -19.94 4.94 -16.05
C CYS A 455 -20.00 6.30 -15.33
N ASP A 456 -21.05 6.54 -14.54
CA ASP A 456 -21.24 7.82 -13.84
C ASP A 456 -20.15 8.06 -12.79
N THR A 457 -19.75 7.03 -12.03
CA THR A 457 -18.65 7.19 -11.05
C THR A 457 -17.31 7.45 -11.73
N ALA A 458 -17.00 6.77 -12.83
CA ALA A 458 -15.79 7.03 -13.61
C ALA A 458 -15.80 8.45 -14.19
N GLU A 459 -16.93 8.92 -14.75
CA GLU A 459 -17.08 10.27 -15.28
C GLU A 459 -16.89 11.33 -14.19
N ARG A 460 -17.50 11.15 -13.01
CA ARG A 460 -17.34 12.06 -11.85
C ARG A 460 -15.89 12.16 -11.41
N ILE A 461 -15.16 11.07 -11.40
CA ILE A 461 -13.72 11.09 -11.06
C ILE A 461 -12.95 11.85 -12.13
N MET A 462 -13.20 11.58 -13.42
CA MET A 462 -12.48 12.20 -14.53
C MET A 462 -12.82 13.66 -14.76
N THR A 463 -13.94 14.14 -14.24
CA THR A 463 -14.31 15.57 -14.24
C THR A 463 -13.92 16.29 -12.93
N SER A 464 -13.44 15.56 -11.93
CA SER A 464 -13.01 16.12 -10.64
C SER A 464 -11.61 16.73 -10.71
N LYS A 465 -11.23 17.49 -9.67
CA LYS A 465 -9.85 17.96 -9.46
C LYS A 465 -8.81 16.86 -9.31
N HIS A 466 -9.21 15.60 -9.18
CA HIS A 466 -8.35 14.45 -9.02
C HIS A 466 -8.11 13.69 -10.33
N SER A 467 -8.72 14.09 -11.44
CA SER A 467 -8.58 13.46 -12.76
C SER A 467 -7.12 13.31 -13.19
N GLN A 468 -6.31 14.34 -12.96
CA GLN A 468 -4.89 14.29 -13.31
C GLN A 468 -4.13 13.20 -12.54
N LEU A 469 -4.52 12.88 -11.30
CA LEU A 469 -3.88 11.80 -10.52
C LEU A 469 -4.16 10.42 -11.14
N VAL A 470 -5.34 10.23 -11.74
CA VAL A 470 -5.66 9.01 -12.50
C VAL A 470 -4.79 8.94 -13.74
N LEU A 471 -4.73 10.02 -14.53
CA LEU A 471 -3.94 10.07 -15.77
C LEU A 471 -2.42 9.98 -15.53
N ASP A 472 -1.93 10.44 -14.40
CA ASP A 472 -0.53 10.27 -13.99
C ASP A 472 -0.15 8.79 -13.81
N ILE A 473 -1.10 7.94 -13.40
CA ILE A 473 -0.89 6.51 -13.15
C ILE A 473 -1.32 5.68 -14.38
N ASN A 474 -2.50 5.99 -14.93
CA ASN A 474 -3.08 5.34 -16.11
C ASN A 474 -3.38 6.37 -17.22
N PRO A 475 -2.37 6.75 -18.03
CA PRO A 475 -2.52 7.78 -19.05
C PRO A 475 -3.55 7.45 -20.14
N ASN A 476 -3.85 6.18 -20.32
CA ASN A 476 -4.75 5.69 -21.37
C ASN A 476 -6.18 5.46 -20.89
N PHE A 477 -6.50 5.77 -19.63
CA PHE A 477 -7.83 5.55 -19.08
C PHE A 477 -8.89 6.32 -19.86
N LYS A 478 -9.97 5.61 -20.18
CA LYS A 478 -11.17 6.17 -20.81
C LYS A 478 -12.40 5.69 -20.06
N VAL A 479 -13.35 6.60 -19.87
CA VAL A 479 -14.66 6.25 -19.34
C VAL A 479 -15.35 5.28 -20.31
N PRO A 480 -15.84 4.13 -19.83
CA PRO A 480 -16.50 3.16 -20.69
C PRO A 480 -17.82 3.70 -21.25
N GLN A 481 -18.19 3.22 -22.43
CA GLN A 481 -19.42 3.64 -23.11
C GLN A 481 -20.54 2.62 -22.89
N ARG A 482 -21.76 3.09 -22.72
CA ARG A 482 -22.97 2.27 -22.67
C ARG A 482 -23.53 2.04 -24.07
N PRO A 483 -24.25 0.94 -24.32
CA PRO A 483 -24.48 -0.20 -23.42
C PRO A 483 -23.26 -1.12 -23.34
N PHE A 484 -23.09 -1.82 -22.19
CA PHE A 484 -22.08 -2.86 -22.04
C PHE A 484 -22.50 -4.13 -22.79
N LYS A 485 -21.53 -4.96 -23.14
CA LYS A 485 -21.81 -6.24 -23.79
C LYS A 485 -22.58 -7.16 -22.85
N ARG A 486 -23.77 -7.63 -23.30
CA ARG A 486 -24.52 -8.71 -22.65
C ARG A 486 -23.97 -10.05 -23.14
N MET A 487 -23.68 -10.97 -22.24
CA MET A 487 -23.19 -12.30 -22.55
C MET A 487 -23.81 -13.29 -21.55
N ASP A 488 -24.47 -14.31 -22.03
CA ASP A 488 -24.94 -15.38 -21.15
C ASP A 488 -23.78 -16.32 -20.79
N TYR A 489 -23.85 -16.96 -19.63
CA TYR A 489 -22.83 -17.93 -19.20
C TYR A 489 -22.57 -19.03 -20.26
N ARG A 490 -23.62 -19.51 -20.94
CA ARG A 490 -23.47 -20.48 -22.03
C ARG A 490 -22.65 -19.93 -23.21
N ASP A 491 -22.86 -18.68 -23.55
CA ASP A 491 -22.10 -18.02 -24.62
C ASP A 491 -20.63 -17.82 -24.23
N ALA A 492 -20.37 -17.56 -22.94
CA ALA A 492 -19.01 -17.49 -22.42
C ALA A 492 -18.28 -18.84 -22.52
N LEU A 493 -18.95 -19.96 -22.23
CA LEU A 493 -18.37 -21.28 -22.41
C LEU A 493 -18.04 -21.56 -23.87
N GLN A 494 -18.96 -21.20 -24.77
CA GLN A 494 -18.76 -21.34 -26.22
C GLN A 494 -17.60 -20.48 -26.69
N TYR A 495 -17.52 -19.22 -26.23
CA TYR A 495 -16.40 -18.31 -26.51
C TYR A 495 -15.06 -18.90 -26.04
N CYS A 496 -15.01 -19.41 -24.81
CA CYS A 496 -13.82 -20.07 -24.28
C CYS A 496 -13.38 -21.26 -25.16
N LYS A 497 -14.32 -22.05 -25.62
CA LYS A 497 -14.03 -23.17 -26.49
C LYS A 497 -13.50 -22.74 -27.86
N GLU A 498 -14.09 -21.72 -28.48
CA GLU A 498 -13.69 -21.18 -29.79
C GLU A 498 -12.29 -20.53 -29.76
N HIS A 499 -11.89 -19.96 -28.61
CA HIS A 499 -10.62 -19.30 -28.44
C HIS A 499 -9.56 -20.13 -27.68
N ASP A 500 -9.80 -21.43 -27.54
CA ASP A 500 -8.89 -22.36 -26.84
C ASP A 500 -8.51 -21.92 -25.42
N ILE A 501 -9.49 -21.34 -24.70
CA ILE A 501 -9.39 -21.04 -23.28
C ILE A 501 -9.86 -22.27 -22.50
N LYS A 502 -8.97 -22.90 -21.75
CA LYS A 502 -9.20 -24.20 -21.10
C LYS A 502 -9.03 -24.13 -19.58
N LYS A 503 -9.55 -25.16 -18.92
CA LYS A 503 -9.27 -25.46 -17.52
C LYS A 503 -7.79 -25.81 -17.32
N GLU A 504 -7.33 -25.83 -16.08
CA GLU A 504 -5.94 -26.20 -15.73
C GLU A 504 -5.56 -27.61 -16.17
N ASP A 505 -6.53 -28.53 -16.20
CA ASP A 505 -6.36 -29.91 -16.68
C ASP A 505 -6.29 -30.05 -18.22
N GLY A 506 -6.45 -28.95 -18.95
CA GLY A 506 -6.41 -28.89 -20.41
C GLY A 506 -7.74 -29.24 -21.09
N THR A 507 -8.82 -29.49 -20.34
CA THR A 507 -10.17 -29.72 -20.88
C THR A 507 -10.91 -28.40 -21.11
N HIS A 508 -11.96 -28.44 -21.95
CA HIS A 508 -12.85 -27.28 -22.12
C HIS A 508 -13.85 -27.19 -20.97
N PHE A 509 -14.34 -25.97 -20.72
CA PHE A 509 -15.41 -25.73 -19.77
C PHE A 509 -16.73 -26.32 -20.28
N GLU A 510 -17.50 -26.92 -19.38
CA GLU A 510 -18.85 -27.45 -19.62
C GLU A 510 -19.87 -26.73 -18.74
N PHE A 511 -21.17 -26.89 -19.06
CA PHE A 511 -22.24 -26.27 -18.28
C PHE A 511 -22.22 -26.76 -16.82
N GLY A 512 -22.04 -25.83 -15.89
CA GLY A 512 -21.90 -26.12 -14.46
C GLY A 512 -20.47 -26.02 -13.95
N ASP A 513 -19.48 -25.80 -14.81
CA ASP A 513 -18.11 -25.52 -14.40
C ASP A 513 -17.95 -24.05 -13.99
N ASP A 514 -17.21 -23.80 -12.91
CA ASP A 514 -16.76 -22.44 -12.61
C ASP A 514 -15.71 -21.97 -13.62
N ILE A 515 -15.77 -20.69 -14.00
CA ILE A 515 -14.74 -20.04 -14.83
C ILE A 515 -13.80 -19.27 -13.90
N PRO A 516 -12.62 -19.81 -13.55
CA PRO A 516 -11.70 -19.16 -12.62
C PRO A 516 -11.15 -17.84 -13.14
N GLU A 517 -10.54 -17.04 -12.23
CA GLU A 517 -10.02 -15.69 -12.50
C GLU A 517 -9.16 -15.59 -13.78
N ALA A 518 -8.24 -16.51 -14.01
CA ALA A 518 -7.31 -16.39 -15.13
C ALA A 518 -7.98 -16.63 -16.50
N PRO A 519 -8.80 -17.67 -16.72
CA PRO A 519 -9.63 -17.83 -17.93
C PRO A 519 -10.65 -16.70 -18.13
N GLU A 520 -11.36 -16.29 -17.09
CA GLU A 520 -12.32 -15.18 -17.12
C GLU A 520 -11.68 -13.89 -17.59
N ARG A 521 -10.56 -13.50 -16.98
CA ARG A 521 -9.80 -12.33 -17.37
C ARG A 521 -9.26 -12.45 -18.79
N LYS A 522 -8.73 -13.61 -19.19
CA LYS A 522 -8.26 -13.84 -20.56
C LYS A 522 -9.38 -13.58 -21.57
N MET A 523 -10.58 -14.10 -21.31
CA MET A 523 -11.77 -13.88 -22.14
C MET A 523 -12.10 -12.37 -22.19
N THR A 524 -12.18 -11.71 -21.05
CA THR A 524 -12.52 -10.29 -20.95
C THR A 524 -11.48 -9.39 -21.65
N ASP A 525 -10.18 -9.69 -21.49
CA ASP A 525 -9.09 -8.97 -22.13
C ASP A 525 -9.10 -9.12 -23.66
N MET A 526 -9.43 -10.32 -24.16
CA MET A 526 -9.55 -10.58 -25.60
C MET A 526 -10.74 -9.85 -26.21
N ILE A 527 -11.85 -9.74 -25.49
CA ILE A 527 -13.03 -8.98 -25.92
C ILE A 527 -12.75 -7.47 -25.86
N GLY A 528 -12.02 -7.00 -24.83
CA GLY A 528 -11.52 -5.64 -24.71
C GLY A 528 -12.55 -4.57 -24.34
N GLU A 529 -13.77 -4.96 -23.94
CA GLU A 529 -14.86 -4.09 -23.49
C GLU A 529 -15.53 -4.63 -22.22
N PRO A 530 -16.29 -3.80 -21.46
CA PRO A 530 -17.06 -4.26 -20.31
C PRO A 530 -18.10 -5.32 -20.71
N ILE A 531 -18.21 -6.38 -19.89
CA ILE A 531 -19.13 -7.49 -20.11
C ILE A 531 -20.04 -7.64 -18.89
N LEU A 532 -21.35 -7.73 -19.12
CA LEU A 532 -22.31 -8.23 -18.16
C LEU A 532 -22.53 -9.70 -18.45
N LEU A 533 -21.83 -10.55 -17.71
CA LEU A 533 -21.93 -12.00 -17.81
C LEU A 533 -23.11 -12.48 -16.97
N CYS A 534 -24.14 -13.03 -17.62
CA CYS A 534 -25.46 -13.26 -17.04
C CYS A 534 -25.82 -14.74 -16.97
N ARG A 535 -26.85 -15.07 -16.17
CA ARG A 535 -27.56 -16.36 -16.18
C ARG A 535 -26.66 -17.57 -15.88
N PHE A 536 -25.99 -17.49 -14.75
CA PHE A 536 -25.20 -18.60 -14.25
C PHE A 536 -26.08 -19.77 -13.79
N PRO A 537 -25.57 -21.01 -13.85
CA PRO A 537 -26.28 -22.19 -13.36
C PRO A 537 -26.71 -22.04 -11.90
N LYS A 538 -27.98 -22.33 -11.60
CA LYS A 538 -28.57 -22.24 -10.26
C LYS A 538 -27.79 -23.04 -9.20
N ALA A 539 -27.23 -24.17 -9.59
CA ALA A 539 -26.46 -25.04 -8.71
C ALA A 539 -25.15 -24.42 -8.20
N MET A 540 -24.64 -23.40 -8.89
CA MET A 540 -23.39 -22.71 -8.55
C MET A 540 -23.60 -21.43 -7.75
N LYS A 541 -24.83 -20.92 -7.67
CA LYS A 541 -25.14 -19.62 -7.07
C LYS A 541 -25.90 -19.79 -5.75
N SER A 542 -25.76 -18.80 -4.87
CA SER A 542 -26.25 -18.82 -3.50
C SER A 542 -27.78 -18.98 -3.40
N PHE A 543 -28.24 -19.44 -2.25
CA PHE A 543 -29.63 -19.82 -1.96
C PHE A 543 -30.68 -18.75 -2.23
N TYR A 544 -30.29 -17.47 -2.17
CA TYR A 544 -31.17 -16.30 -2.28
C TYR A 544 -31.39 -15.80 -3.71
N MET A 545 -30.64 -16.32 -4.71
CA MET A 545 -30.71 -15.83 -6.08
C MET A 545 -31.94 -16.34 -6.82
N GLN A 546 -32.67 -15.41 -7.46
CA GLN A 546 -33.89 -15.70 -8.20
C GLN A 546 -33.59 -16.58 -9.42
N PRO A 547 -34.26 -17.74 -9.57
CA PRO A 547 -34.23 -18.49 -10.83
C PRO A 547 -34.81 -17.69 -11.99
N ASP A 548 -34.23 -17.80 -13.19
CA ASP A 548 -34.80 -17.20 -14.40
C ASP A 548 -36.16 -17.84 -14.71
N LEU A 549 -37.18 -17.05 -15.01
CA LEU A 549 -38.54 -17.52 -15.23
C LEU A 549 -38.69 -18.37 -16.51
N ALA A 550 -37.87 -18.10 -17.52
CA ALA A 550 -37.89 -18.82 -18.81
C ALA A 550 -37.04 -20.08 -18.76
N ASP A 551 -35.97 -20.10 -17.97
CA ASP A 551 -35.03 -21.22 -17.84
C ASP A 551 -34.61 -21.43 -16.37
N PRO A 552 -35.42 -22.12 -15.56
CA PRO A 552 -35.20 -22.27 -14.12
C PRO A 552 -33.92 -22.99 -13.68
N ILE A 553 -33.12 -23.54 -14.62
CA ILE A 553 -31.82 -24.15 -14.33
C ILE A 553 -30.71 -23.10 -14.17
N VAL A 554 -30.97 -21.87 -14.61
CA VAL A 554 -30.09 -20.68 -14.39
C VAL A 554 -30.78 -19.69 -13.48
N THR A 555 -30.03 -18.67 -13.06
CA THR A 555 -30.51 -17.60 -12.20
C THR A 555 -30.48 -16.25 -12.92
N GLU A 556 -31.30 -15.29 -12.49
CA GLU A 556 -31.18 -13.89 -12.86
C GLU A 556 -29.99 -13.25 -12.12
N SER A 557 -28.81 -13.76 -12.38
CA SER A 557 -27.53 -13.33 -11.83
C SER A 557 -26.65 -12.66 -12.88
N VAL A 558 -25.76 -11.80 -12.43
CA VAL A 558 -24.84 -11.06 -13.28
C VAL A 558 -23.52 -10.84 -12.57
N ASP A 559 -22.42 -11.06 -13.29
CA ASP A 559 -21.08 -10.63 -12.91
C ASP A 559 -20.60 -9.59 -13.93
N LEU A 560 -20.26 -8.36 -13.47
CA LEU A 560 -19.71 -7.33 -14.35
C LEU A 560 -18.20 -7.48 -14.43
N LEU A 561 -17.73 -7.76 -15.63
CA LEU A 561 -16.32 -7.99 -15.94
C LEU A 561 -15.72 -6.76 -16.63
N LEU A 562 -14.55 -6.34 -16.17
CA LEU A 562 -13.79 -5.28 -16.82
C LEU A 562 -12.43 -5.78 -17.31
N PRO A 563 -11.94 -5.30 -18.48
CA PRO A 563 -10.62 -5.64 -18.99
C PRO A 563 -9.51 -5.40 -17.95
N ASN A 564 -8.48 -6.23 -17.95
CA ASN A 564 -7.34 -6.28 -17.03
C ASN A 564 -7.64 -6.74 -15.60
N VAL A 565 -8.91 -6.82 -15.17
CA VAL A 565 -9.30 -7.21 -13.80
C VAL A 565 -10.18 -8.46 -13.78
N GLY A 566 -11.15 -8.58 -14.68
CA GLY A 566 -12.23 -9.56 -14.62
C GLY A 566 -13.38 -9.02 -13.77
N GLU A 567 -14.00 -9.86 -12.96
CA GLU A 567 -15.15 -9.52 -12.12
C GLU A 567 -14.84 -8.41 -11.12
N ILE A 568 -15.64 -7.33 -11.17
CA ILE A 568 -15.63 -6.23 -10.19
C ILE A 568 -16.94 -6.11 -9.42
N ILE A 569 -18.06 -6.56 -10.00
CA ILE A 569 -19.40 -6.57 -9.39
C ILE A 569 -19.99 -7.95 -9.55
N GLY A 570 -20.56 -8.49 -8.47
CA GLY A 570 -21.52 -9.59 -8.50
C GLY A 570 -22.90 -9.10 -8.11
N GLY A 571 -23.95 -9.55 -8.80
CA GLY A 571 -25.32 -9.14 -8.53
C GLY A 571 -26.37 -10.15 -8.94
N SER A 572 -27.59 -10.01 -8.46
CA SER A 572 -28.73 -10.82 -8.90
C SER A 572 -30.05 -10.20 -8.53
N MET A 573 -31.12 -10.65 -9.19
CA MET A 573 -32.46 -10.57 -8.62
C MET A 573 -32.56 -11.52 -7.43
N ARG A 574 -33.38 -11.18 -6.45
CA ARG A 574 -33.52 -11.93 -5.18
C ARG A 574 -34.81 -12.75 -5.19
N ILE A 575 -34.74 -13.93 -4.59
CA ILE A 575 -35.96 -14.72 -4.35
C ILE A 575 -36.87 -13.94 -3.42
N TYR A 576 -38.06 -13.61 -3.90
CA TYR A 576 -39.08 -12.89 -3.14
C TYR A 576 -40.27 -13.78 -2.75
N ASP A 577 -40.39 -15.02 -3.27
CA ASP A 577 -41.35 -16.00 -2.84
C ASP A 577 -40.81 -16.81 -1.64
N GLU A 578 -41.63 -16.97 -0.59
CA GLU A 578 -41.24 -17.67 0.65
C GLU A 578 -40.89 -19.15 0.40
N LYS A 579 -41.66 -19.83 -0.47
CA LYS A 579 -41.46 -21.26 -0.73
C LYS A 579 -40.22 -21.50 -1.56
N GLU A 580 -39.94 -20.62 -2.51
CA GLU A 580 -38.72 -20.70 -3.30
C GLU A 580 -37.50 -20.43 -2.42
N LEU A 581 -37.57 -19.50 -1.48
CA LEU A 581 -36.51 -19.23 -0.52
C LEU A 581 -36.26 -20.43 0.40
N ASP A 582 -37.32 -21.07 0.92
CA ASP A 582 -37.22 -22.29 1.72
C ASP A 582 -36.59 -23.45 0.92
N ALA A 583 -36.94 -23.58 -0.36
CA ALA A 583 -36.28 -24.53 -1.25
C ALA A 583 -34.80 -24.21 -1.48
N GLY A 584 -34.41 -22.92 -1.51
CA GLY A 584 -33.03 -22.46 -1.55
C GLY A 584 -32.24 -22.88 -0.32
N PHE A 585 -32.74 -22.62 0.88
CA PHE A 585 -32.14 -23.06 2.14
C PHE A 585 -31.93 -24.59 2.19
N LYS A 586 -32.95 -25.35 1.79
CA LYS A 586 -32.88 -26.81 1.73
C LYS A 586 -31.82 -27.30 0.74
N ARG A 587 -31.72 -26.67 -0.41
CA ARG A 587 -30.72 -27.02 -1.45
C ARG A 587 -29.30 -26.92 -0.89
N GLU A 588 -29.00 -25.91 -0.09
CA GLU A 588 -27.67 -25.67 0.48
C GLU A 588 -27.48 -26.27 1.87
N GLY A 589 -28.51 -26.92 2.43
CA GLY A 589 -28.44 -27.52 3.77
C GLY A 589 -28.29 -26.51 4.90
N ILE A 590 -28.78 -25.28 4.69
CA ILE A 590 -28.71 -24.18 5.67
C ILE A 590 -29.99 -24.21 6.51
N SER A 591 -29.87 -24.18 7.89
CA SER A 591 -31.02 -23.98 8.76
C SER A 591 -31.52 -22.53 8.65
N PRO A 592 -32.83 -22.31 8.45
CA PRO A 592 -33.40 -20.97 8.41
C PRO A 592 -33.51 -20.29 9.80
N ASP A 593 -33.20 -20.98 10.90
CA ASP A 593 -33.44 -20.49 12.25
C ASP A 593 -32.76 -19.14 12.54
N ASN A 594 -31.52 -18.98 12.13
CA ASN A 594 -30.77 -17.74 12.26
C ASN A 594 -31.16 -16.67 11.24
N TYR A 595 -32.04 -17.01 10.27
CA TYR A 595 -32.51 -16.12 9.21
C TYR A 595 -33.97 -15.73 9.35
N TYR A 596 -34.62 -15.96 10.50
CA TYR A 596 -36.05 -15.65 10.73
C TYR A 596 -36.42 -14.22 10.30
N TRP A 597 -35.60 -13.24 10.63
CA TRP A 597 -35.74 -11.83 10.30
C TRP A 597 -35.64 -11.56 8.77
N TYR A 598 -34.89 -12.37 8.06
CA TYR A 598 -34.75 -12.32 6.60
C TYR A 598 -35.93 -13.03 5.91
N VAL A 599 -36.34 -14.18 6.41
CA VAL A 599 -37.52 -14.93 5.92
C VAL A 599 -38.78 -14.09 6.13
N ASP A 600 -38.92 -13.39 7.24
CA ASP A 600 -40.08 -12.53 7.54
C ASP A 600 -40.31 -11.44 6.48
N GLN A 601 -39.29 -11.00 5.76
CA GLN A 601 -39.47 -10.06 4.64
C GLN A 601 -40.37 -10.64 3.54
N ARG A 602 -40.44 -11.96 3.39
CA ARG A 602 -41.31 -12.64 2.40
C ARG A 602 -42.75 -12.78 2.89
N LYS A 603 -42.99 -12.63 4.19
CA LYS A 603 -44.32 -12.69 4.80
C LYS A 603 -45.03 -11.32 4.84
N TYR A 604 -44.29 -10.25 4.99
CA TYR A 604 -44.84 -8.92 5.27
C TYR A 604 -44.72 -7.95 4.08
N GLY A 605 -45.23 -8.35 2.93
CA GLY A 605 -45.31 -7.48 1.76
C GLY A 605 -44.05 -7.42 0.93
N THR A 606 -43.66 -8.59 0.45
CA THR A 606 -42.52 -8.76 -0.43
C THR A 606 -42.68 -8.10 -1.80
N THR A 607 -41.61 -7.86 -2.49
CA THR A 607 -41.56 -7.29 -3.84
C THR A 607 -40.44 -7.92 -4.66
N PRO A 608 -40.55 -8.01 -5.99
CA PRO A 608 -39.40 -8.21 -6.84
C PRO A 608 -38.33 -7.17 -6.53
N HIS A 609 -37.13 -7.59 -6.23
CA HIS A 609 -36.01 -6.73 -5.92
C HIS A 609 -34.71 -7.37 -6.34
N GLY A 610 -33.68 -6.58 -6.49
CA GLY A 610 -32.35 -7.04 -6.87
C GLY A 610 -31.28 -6.11 -6.33
N GLY A 611 -30.07 -6.62 -6.31
CA GLY A 611 -28.95 -5.84 -5.80
C GLY A 611 -27.60 -6.43 -6.21
N TYR A 612 -26.59 -5.77 -5.75
CA TYR A 612 -25.21 -6.05 -6.17
C TYR A 612 -24.20 -5.67 -5.10
N GLY A 613 -23.02 -6.26 -5.23
CA GLY A 613 -21.83 -5.91 -4.46
C GLY A 613 -20.64 -5.61 -5.37
N LEU A 614 -19.99 -4.48 -5.15
CA LEU A 614 -18.80 -4.02 -5.88
C LEU A 614 -17.61 -3.98 -4.93
N GLY A 615 -16.52 -4.68 -5.30
CA GLY A 615 -15.24 -4.55 -4.61
C GLY A 615 -14.53 -3.25 -4.99
N LEU A 616 -14.45 -2.27 -4.08
CA LEU A 616 -13.81 -0.97 -4.34
C LEU A 616 -12.36 -1.12 -4.79
N GLU A 617 -11.63 -2.06 -4.21
CA GLU A 617 -10.24 -2.31 -4.55
C GLU A 617 -10.08 -2.84 -5.98
N ARG A 618 -11.00 -3.71 -6.45
CA ARG A 618 -11.02 -4.19 -7.84
C ARG A 618 -11.40 -3.07 -8.82
N TYR A 619 -12.36 -2.22 -8.46
CA TYR A 619 -12.68 -1.01 -9.24
C TYR A 619 -11.48 -0.07 -9.39
N LEU A 620 -10.72 0.14 -8.31
CA LEU A 620 -9.50 0.93 -8.34
C LEU A 620 -8.38 0.28 -9.15
N MET A 621 -8.27 -1.06 -9.12
CA MET A 621 -7.34 -1.76 -10.02
C MET A 621 -7.61 -1.44 -11.48
N TRP A 622 -8.88 -1.50 -11.89
CA TRP A 622 -9.28 -1.15 -13.25
C TRP A 622 -9.02 0.32 -13.58
N LEU A 623 -9.47 1.25 -12.73
CA LEU A 623 -9.31 2.69 -12.93
C LEU A 623 -7.84 3.09 -13.08
N LEU A 624 -6.96 2.49 -12.28
CA LEU A 624 -5.54 2.81 -12.21
C LEU A 624 -4.64 1.86 -13.00
N ASN A 625 -5.22 0.88 -13.67
CA ASN A 625 -4.47 -0.19 -14.37
C ASN A 625 -3.42 -0.86 -13.47
N SER A 626 -3.77 -1.10 -12.19
CA SER A 626 -2.89 -1.77 -11.24
C SER A 626 -2.96 -3.29 -11.41
N ASN A 627 -1.82 -3.94 -11.27
CA ASN A 627 -1.73 -5.39 -11.41
C ASN A 627 -2.09 -6.16 -10.13
N ASN A 628 -2.24 -5.47 -8.99
CA ASN A 628 -2.45 -6.13 -7.71
C ASN A 628 -3.38 -5.30 -6.81
N VAL A 629 -4.43 -5.94 -6.32
CA VAL A 629 -5.42 -5.34 -5.41
C VAL A 629 -4.80 -4.83 -4.09
N ARG A 630 -3.67 -5.41 -3.66
CA ARG A 630 -2.93 -4.99 -2.44
C ARG A 630 -2.39 -3.56 -2.53
N GLU A 631 -2.24 -3.02 -3.75
CA GLU A 631 -1.79 -1.64 -3.96
C GLU A 631 -2.90 -0.61 -3.76
N THR A 632 -4.16 -1.01 -3.93
CA THR A 632 -5.31 -0.10 -3.93
C THR A 632 -5.98 0.11 -2.57
N CYS A 633 -5.52 -0.59 -1.53
CA CYS A 633 -5.98 -0.44 -0.15
C CYS A 633 -4.90 0.17 0.77
N LEU A 634 -5.31 0.65 1.94
CA LEU A 634 -4.38 1.27 2.89
C LEU A 634 -3.42 0.26 3.48
N TYR A 635 -3.92 -0.79 4.10
CA TYR A 635 -3.17 -1.92 4.64
C TYR A 635 -3.84 -3.23 4.20
N PRO A 636 -3.25 -3.98 3.25
CA PRO A 636 -3.87 -5.18 2.72
C PRO A 636 -3.93 -6.30 3.77
N ARG A 637 -5.07 -6.99 3.82
CA ARG A 637 -5.27 -8.24 4.56
C ARG A 637 -5.41 -9.38 3.56
N THR A 638 -4.59 -10.40 3.72
CA THR A 638 -4.55 -11.57 2.85
C THR A 638 -4.33 -12.82 3.69
N ALA A 639 -4.49 -14.01 3.11
CA ALA A 639 -4.35 -15.28 3.81
C ALA A 639 -3.03 -15.41 4.59
N ASP A 640 -1.95 -14.80 4.09
CA ASP A 640 -0.60 -14.83 4.66
C ASP A 640 -0.21 -13.57 5.45
N ARG A 641 -1.09 -12.54 5.48
CA ARG A 641 -0.74 -11.25 6.08
C ARG A 641 -1.92 -10.56 6.77
N CYS A 642 -1.77 -10.37 8.08
CA CYS A 642 -2.66 -9.57 8.92
C CYS A 642 -1.95 -8.40 9.64
N LYS A 643 -0.70 -8.11 9.28
CA LYS A 643 0.15 -7.04 9.86
C LYS A 643 0.95 -6.28 8.79
N PRO A 644 1.41 -5.05 9.02
CA PRO A 644 0.99 -4.15 10.06
C PRO A 644 -0.44 -3.80 9.89
#